data_ab39ad1100fc8954366165b4243dc184
#
_entry.id   ab39ad1100fc8954366165b4243dc184
#
_cell.length_a   1.000
_cell.length_b   1.000
_cell.length_c   1.000
_cell.angle_alpha   90.00
_cell.angle_beta   90.00
_cell.angle_gamma   90.00
#
_symmetry.space_group_name_H-M   'P 1'
#
loop_
_entity.id
_entity.type
_entity.pdbx_description
1 polymer ?
#
loop_
_entity_poly.entity_id
_entity_poly.type
_entity_poly.pdbx_seq_one_letter_code
_entity_poly.pdbx_strand_id
1 'polypeptide(L)'
;MAVSCGKEQPAGDASRGVERVSLSASLGAAGKATVSTAGVVEWADGDRIGVYTSAGKIRAFDLLERSGNTATFAADLPAGETPAATGVFPYSAFKSFDGTTAVVNYPSVLAYADAAMTSPMAAVLSSGSLPFVHLGGLVSVDCSDVPPEAASFRLTAAGKRITGNFSFAPGASMSVRTEASGSGNTVKVTFTPGTAARRFNIPVPAGTYPSVEAGFYDSGDVLIYKWTLLENVTVEAGDMYLREPSFDTINGTAIDANNTRVGLITDASTGAGIPGVPVTDGYSYTHTDAHGVYQFVAHANARCVYISLPSGYEIPLAPDGEPSFWKTGSYRNDFSLTPRSSSWNDFSIVSFSDVHLWNTGENSTDEITKYRDRILPDLNATAAALDKVILLNTGDLVSNWTGRLADTRTEFAKIKKGGATVPMFPTIGNHDFNNSYSSTLECSQDWFDVYGPLQYSLNIGNAHIVCLNDLQYADGSNPGVYGKAIGYDKGLTDAQWDWLQADLATVSDKAGSLLILCVHAPVFNNDWAHAADLRGLLRTFGESHIVSGHNHYNVNRQFTSTWNGLSGRLSKEHNQQPLGGLWRTSLANDGSPMGYHVFSVSGNAIVRELFKAIGSDDASLQFRIYDGDAVYHDPLSDTLNGNKDADDDLLHFDWKTLWENTDDGDPSGKLLVRVFDAGTRGVDVDVYLNEGGVRTPMTHSNTTHRDQCAFSFFWNDAYAGLSTYWAQTCWQTRTQTWWYGPKPSSGDWKVEVEFTETAGTRHYESSTIHTDYTGFAW
;
A
#
# COMPACT_ATOMS: atom_id res chain seq x y z
N MET A 1 -7.02 -75.57 -59.24
CA MET A 1 -8.45 -75.85 -59.24
C MET A 1 -9.11 -74.64 -58.53
N ALA A 2 -9.59 -73.69 -59.27
CA ALA A 2 -10.96 -73.53 -59.69
C ALA A 2 -11.92 -73.53 -58.50
N VAL A 3 -12.64 -72.47 -58.22
CA VAL A 3 -13.89 -72.15 -58.86
C VAL A 3 -14.27 -70.72 -58.50
N SER A 4 -14.62 -69.96 -59.54
CA SER A 4 -15.35 -68.72 -59.59
C SER A 4 -16.71 -68.85 -58.90
N CYS A 5 -17.14 -67.80 -58.19
CA CYS A 5 -18.56 -67.48 -58.12
C CYS A 5 -18.71 -65.96 -58.02
N GLY A 6 -19.20 -65.39 -59.09
CA GLY A 6 -19.63 -64.01 -59.15
C GLY A 6 -20.88 -63.79 -58.32
N LYS A 7 -21.02 -62.63 -57.76
CA LYS A 7 -22.30 -62.06 -57.38
C LYS A 7 -22.35 -60.60 -57.84
N GLU A 8 -23.45 -60.38 -58.51
CA GLU A 8 -23.88 -59.11 -59.11
C GLU A 8 -23.85 -57.94 -58.17
N GLN A 9 -23.43 -56.83 -58.69
CA GLN A 9 -23.58 -55.50 -58.11
C GLN A 9 -25.03 -55.02 -58.12
N PRO A 10 -25.58 -54.47 -57.03
CA PRO A 10 -26.74 -53.64 -57.16
C PRO A 10 -26.28 -52.23 -57.60
N ALA A 11 -27.00 -51.72 -58.56
CA ALA A 11 -26.81 -50.37 -59.07
C ALA A 11 -27.23 -49.29 -58.08
N GLY A 12 -26.42 -48.22 -58.03
CA GLY A 12 -26.87 -46.88 -57.75
C GLY A 12 -26.97 -46.43 -56.32
N ASP A 13 -25.84 -45.94 -55.81
CA ASP A 13 -25.90 -44.74 -54.97
C ASP A 13 -24.88 -43.74 -55.49
N ALA A 14 -25.39 -42.59 -55.97
CA ALA A 14 -24.56 -41.50 -56.46
C ALA A 14 -23.99 -40.75 -55.25
N SER A 15 -22.99 -41.34 -54.58
CA SER A 15 -22.12 -40.60 -53.70
C SER A 15 -21.38 -39.59 -54.60
N ARG A 16 -21.63 -38.29 -54.41
CA ARG A 16 -20.83 -37.24 -55.00
C ARG A 16 -19.39 -37.48 -54.63
N GLY A 17 -18.59 -37.97 -55.60
CA GLY A 17 -17.23 -38.38 -55.39
C GLY A 17 -16.39 -37.28 -54.83
N VAL A 18 -15.66 -37.58 -53.78
CA VAL A 18 -14.61 -36.72 -53.24
C VAL A 18 -13.31 -37.18 -53.87
N GLU A 19 -12.54 -36.26 -54.43
CA GLU A 19 -11.24 -36.54 -55.00
C GLU A 19 -10.14 -36.05 -54.10
N ARG A 20 -9.14 -36.92 -53.78
CA ARG A 20 -7.99 -36.49 -53.02
C ARG A 20 -7.03 -35.76 -53.95
N VAL A 21 -6.77 -34.47 -53.60
CA VAL A 21 -5.91 -33.58 -54.35
C VAL A 21 -4.66 -33.29 -53.51
N SER A 22 -3.49 -33.44 -54.11
CA SER A 22 -2.20 -33.13 -53.47
C SER A 22 -1.51 -31.97 -54.21
N LEU A 23 -0.83 -31.12 -53.41
CA LEU A 23 -0.03 -30.01 -53.89
C LEU A 23 1.35 -30.06 -53.29
N SER A 24 2.37 -29.77 -54.09
CA SER A 24 3.69 -29.49 -53.53
C SER A 24 3.77 -28.05 -53.01
N ALA A 25 4.43 -27.85 -51.92
CA ALA A 25 4.73 -26.55 -51.36
C ALA A 25 6.22 -26.40 -51.10
N SER A 26 6.76 -25.23 -51.28
CA SER A 26 8.15 -24.93 -50.94
C SER A 26 8.21 -23.58 -50.23
N LEU A 27 9.18 -23.48 -49.32
CA LEU A 27 9.56 -22.22 -48.72
C LEU A 27 10.65 -21.61 -49.58
N GLY A 28 10.43 -20.38 -50.07
CA GLY A 28 11.43 -19.63 -50.84
C GLY A 28 12.71 -19.42 -50.06
N ALA A 29 13.82 -19.07 -50.71
CA ALA A 29 15.11 -18.83 -50.05
C ALA A 29 15.07 -17.74 -48.96
N ALA A 30 14.07 -16.86 -49.01
CA ALA A 30 13.75 -15.88 -47.95
C ALA A 30 12.51 -16.30 -47.13
N GLY A 31 11.99 -17.50 -47.31
CA GLY A 31 10.76 -18.00 -46.70
C GLY A 31 11.04 -18.80 -45.45
N LYS A 32 10.35 -18.52 -44.37
CA LYS A 32 10.53 -19.16 -43.08
C LYS A 32 9.18 -19.48 -42.44
N ALA A 33 8.77 -20.76 -42.37
CA ALA A 33 7.50 -21.18 -41.77
C ALA A 33 7.59 -21.29 -40.22
N THR A 34 8.62 -21.88 -39.73
CA THR A 34 8.92 -22.00 -38.29
C THR A 34 10.32 -21.50 -38.05
N VAL A 35 10.50 -20.54 -37.15
CA VAL A 35 11.83 -20.03 -36.84
C VAL A 35 12.40 -20.86 -35.69
N SER A 36 13.34 -21.72 -35.97
CA SER A 36 14.19 -22.34 -34.92
C SER A 36 15.03 -21.24 -34.24
N THR A 37 15.60 -21.52 -33.08
CA THR A 37 16.58 -20.64 -32.40
C THR A 37 17.77 -20.27 -33.30
N ALA A 38 18.04 -21.04 -34.38
CA ALA A 38 19.06 -20.76 -35.39
C ALA A 38 18.57 -19.97 -36.59
N GLY A 39 17.29 -19.51 -36.62
CA GLY A 39 16.73 -18.78 -37.75
C GLY A 39 16.35 -19.62 -38.96
N VAL A 40 16.40 -20.98 -38.83
CA VAL A 40 16.01 -21.92 -39.91
C VAL A 40 14.53 -22.23 -39.79
N VAL A 41 13.90 -22.36 -40.95
CA VAL A 41 12.45 -22.54 -41.05
C VAL A 41 12.13 -23.78 -41.83
N GLU A 42 11.33 -24.61 -41.22
CA GLU A 42 10.89 -25.89 -41.77
C GLU A 42 9.37 -26.03 -41.55
N TRP A 43 8.77 -26.90 -42.37
CA TRP A 43 7.41 -27.33 -42.14
C TRP A 43 7.33 -28.20 -40.88
N ALA A 44 6.30 -28.01 -40.06
CA ALA A 44 6.04 -28.72 -38.83
C ALA A 44 4.85 -29.67 -38.95
N ASP A 45 4.86 -30.76 -38.17
CA ASP A 45 3.75 -31.71 -38.13
C ASP A 45 2.48 -30.98 -37.65
N GLY A 46 1.38 -31.18 -38.39
CA GLY A 46 0.11 -30.49 -38.14
C GLY A 46 -0.06 -29.17 -38.87
N ASP A 47 0.93 -28.74 -39.68
CA ASP A 47 0.79 -27.57 -40.53
C ASP A 47 -0.36 -27.73 -41.53
N ARG A 48 -1.07 -26.64 -41.78
CA ARG A 48 -2.17 -26.58 -42.75
C ARG A 48 -2.07 -25.32 -43.57
N ILE A 49 -2.30 -25.47 -44.86
CA ILE A 49 -2.40 -24.35 -45.80
C ILE A 49 -3.85 -24.11 -46.24
N GLY A 50 -4.23 -22.86 -46.48
CA GLY A 50 -5.46 -22.52 -47.11
C GLY A 50 -5.25 -22.34 -48.60
N VAL A 51 -6.00 -23.07 -49.43
CA VAL A 51 -5.91 -22.96 -50.89
C VAL A 51 -7.25 -22.51 -51.46
N TYR A 52 -7.22 -21.49 -52.30
CA TYR A 52 -8.40 -21.06 -53.02
C TYR A 52 -8.69 -22.03 -54.19
N THR A 53 -9.96 -22.36 -54.40
CA THR A 53 -10.37 -23.38 -55.37
C THR A 53 -11.27 -22.79 -56.46
N SER A 54 -11.42 -23.56 -57.55
CA SER A 54 -12.30 -23.23 -58.69
C SER A 54 -13.76 -23.02 -58.32
N ALA A 55 -14.18 -23.53 -57.15
CA ALA A 55 -15.51 -23.31 -56.56
C ALA A 55 -15.65 -21.98 -55.81
N GLY A 56 -14.65 -21.10 -55.81
CA GLY A 56 -14.66 -19.83 -55.12
C GLY A 56 -14.58 -19.96 -53.61
N LYS A 57 -13.97 -21.05 -53.14
CA LYS A 57 -13.85 -21.35 -51.68
C LYS A 57 -12.40 -21.52 -51.24
N ILE A 58 -12.12 -21.20 -49.98
CA ILE A 58 -10.84 -21.52 -49.34
C ILE A 58 -10.98 -22.89 -48.67
N ARG A 59 -10.14 -23.84 -49.08
CA ARG A 59 -10.07 -25.18 -48.55
C ARG A 59 -8.81 -25.37 -47.75
N ALA A 60 -8.90 -26.12 -46.65
CA ALA A 60 -7.75 -26.52 -45.87
C ALA A 60 -7.10 -27.74 -46.50
N PHE A 61 -5.78 -27.68 -46.66
CA PHE A 61 -4.95 -28.78 -47.08
C PHE A 61 -4.03 -29.14 -45.90
N ASP A 62 -4.06 -30.40 -45.52
CA ASP A 62 -3.30 -30.90 -44.41
C ASP A 62 -1.90 -31.42 -44.87
N LEU A 63 -0.86 -31.23 -44.07
CA LEU A 63 0.47 -31.71 -44.35
C LEU A 63 0.49 -33.27 -44.42
N LEU A 64 1.01 -33.82 -45.54
CA LEU A 64 1.23 -35.27 -45.72
C LEU A 64 2.67 -35.66 -45.44
N GLU A 65 3.57 -34.97 -46.09
CA GLU A 65 5.00 -35.27 -46.09
C GLU A 65 5.82 -33.99 -46.10
N ARG A 66 6.98 -33.98 -45.45
CA ARG A 66 7.90 -32.86 -45.44
C ARG A 66 9.33 -33.31 -45.59
N SER A 67 10.15 -32.49 -46.23
CA SER A 67 11.59 -32.69 -46.39
C SER A 67 12.29 -31.34 -46.48
N GLY A 68 12.87 -30.88 -45.36
CA GLY A 68 13.47 -29.55 -45.26
C GLY A 68 12.47 -28.43 -45.54
N ASN A 69 12.76 -27.63 -46.58
CA ASN A 69 11.90 -26.51 -46.98
C ASN A 69 10.78 -26.90 -48.00
N THR A 70 10.62 -28.18 -48.32
CA THR A 70 9.56 -28.69 -49.19
C THR A 70 8.57 -29.57 -48.46
N ALA A 71 7.32 -29.56 -48.91
CA ALA A 71 6.27 -30.36 -48.32
C ALA A 71 5.20 -30.72 -49.33
N THR A 72 4.46 -31.81 -49.09
CA THR A 72 3.23 -32.14 -49.78
C THR A 72 2.05 -31.98 -48.90
N PHE A 73 1.06 -31.22 -49.35
CA PHE A 73 -0.23 -31.01 -48.68
C PHE A 73 -1.36 -31.64 -49.47
N ALA A 74 -2.37 -32.17 -48.79
CA ALA A 74 -3.51 -32.76 -49.47
C ALA A 74 -4.83 -32.42 -48.82
N ALA A 75 -5.88 -32.39 -49.63
CA ALA A 75 -7.25 -32.25 -49.20
C ALA A 75 -8.20 -33.14 -50.00
N ASP A 76 -9.29 -33.56 -49.43
CA ASP A 76 -10.38 -34.22 -50.09
C ASP A 76 -11.36 -33.15 -50.62
N LEU A 77 -11.40 -32.96 -51.91
CA LEU A 77 -12.24 -31.94 -52.59
C LEU A 77 -13.45 -32.60 -53.26
N PRO A 78 -14.60 -31.90 -53.34
CA PRO A 78 -15.71 -32.33 -54.18
C PRO A 78 -15.30 -32.57 -55.62
N ALA A 79 -15.88 -33.56 -56.26
CA ALA A 79 -15.56 -33.93 -57.66
C ALA A 79 -15.63 -32.71 -58.60
N GLY A 80 -14.59 -32.47 -59.34
CA GLY A 80 -14.44 -31.34 -60.24
C GLY A 80 -14.05 -30.00 -59.60
N GLU A 81 -13.86 -29.94 -58.31
CA GLU A 81 -13.26 -28.78 -57.62
C GLU A 81 -11.73 -28.91 -57.64
N THR A 82 -11.04 -27.89 -58.12
CA THR A 82 -9.58 -27.90 -58.26
C THR A 82 -8.92 -26.71 -57.56
N PRO A 83 -7.69 -26.83 -57.08
CA PRO A 83 -6.90 -25.69 -56.63
C PRO A 83 -6.77 -24.63 -57.72
N ALA A 84 -6.88 -23.35 -57.29
CA ALA A 84 -6.79 -22.22 -58.19
C ALA A 84 -6.10 -21.02 -57.53
N ALA A 85 -5.46 -20.20 -58.35
CA ALA A 85 -4.91 -18.90 -58.04
C ALA A 85 -3.85 -18.86 -56.89
N THR A 86 -4.23 -19.05 -55.60
CA THR A 86 -3.35 -18.72 -54.49
C THR A 86 -3.55 -19.64 -53.28
N GLY A 87 -2.49 -19.77 -52.51
CA GLY A 87 -2.49 -20.40 -51.18
C GLY A 87 -1.94 -19.46 -50.11
N VAL A 88 -2.38 -19.64 -48.87
CA VAL A 88 -1.91 -18.90 -47.69
C VAL A 88 -1.60 -19.86 -46.57
N PHE A 89 -0.51 -19.63 -45.88
CA PHE A 89 -0.10 -20.31 -44.62
C PHE A 89 -0.03 -19.31 -43.48
N PRO A 90 -0.49 -19.66 -42.28
CA PRO A 90 -1.28 -20.85 -41.95
C PRO A 90 -2.72 -20.73 -42.50
N TYR A 91 -3.42 -21.85 -42.61
CA TYR A 91 -4.81 -21.86 -43.05
C TYR A 91 -5.71 -20.88 -42.29
N SER A 92 -5.52 -20.78 -40.99
CA SER A 92 -6.30 -19.89 -40.12
C SER A 92 -6.14 -18.40 -40.45
N ALA A 93 -5.02 -18.02 -41.07
CA ALA A 93 -4.76 -16.63 -41.48
C ALA A 93 -5.52 -16.25 -42.78
N PHE A 94 -5.88 -17.19 -43.64
CA PHE A 94 -6.55 -16.89 -44.92
C PHE A 94 -8.03 -16.58 -44.70
N LYS A 95 -8.45 -15.33 -44.93
CA LYS A 95 -9.84 -14.87 -44.67
C LYS A 95 -10.72 -14.83 -45.93
N SER A 96 -10.23 -14.29 -47.05
CA SER A 96 -10.98 -14.19 -48.28
C SER A 96 -10.07 -13.99 -49.49
N PHE A 97 -10.61 -14.28 -50.70
CA PHE A 97 -10.02 -13.91 -51.97
C PHE A 97 -11.15 -13.61 -52.96
N ASP A 98 -11.09 -12.48 -53.62
CA ASP A 98 -12.12 -12.02 -54.59
C ASP A 98 -11.75 -12.29 -56.06
N GLY A 99 -10.66 -12.99 -56.33
CA GLY A 99 -10.09 -13.25 -57.63
C GLY A 99 -8.91 -12.34 -57.98
N THR A 100 -8.73 -11.25 -57.26
CA THR A 100 -7.64 -10.27 -57.45
C THR A 100 -6.91 -9.95 -56.14
N THR A 101 -7.65 -9.82 -55.06
CA THR A 101 -7.13 -9.40 -53.74
C THR A 101 -7.42 -10.47 -52.70
N ALA A 102 -6.41 -10.88 -52.01
CA ALA A 102 -6.50 -11.79 -50.85
C ALA A 102 -6.43 -11.01 -49.53
N VAL A 103 -7.14 -11.51 -48.50
CA VAL A 103 -7.12 -10.97 -47.16
C VAL A 103 -6.53 -11.98 -46.21
N VAL A 104 -5.54 -11.55 -45.43
CA VAL A 104 -4.92 -12.33 -44.35
C VAL A 104 -5.09 -11.66 -43.01
N ASN A 105 -5.13 -12.46 -41.96
CA ASN A 105 -5.25 -11.98 -40.58
C ASN A 105 -3.93 -12.14 -39.83
N TYR A 106 -3.48 -11.06 -39.18
CA TYR A 106 -2.45 -11.05 -38.20
C TYR A 106 -3.11 -11.07 -36.79
N PRO A 107 -2.88 -12.10 -35.98
CA PRO A 107 -3.59 -12.22 -34.70
C PRO A 107 -3.18 -11.14 -33.70
N SER A 108 -4.14 -10.66 -32.92
CA SER A 108 -3.89 -9.70 -31.82
C SER A 108 -3.48 -10.37 -30.51
N VAL A 109 -3.78 -11.65 -30.38
CA VAL A 109 -3.40 -12.47 -29.20
C VAL A 109 -2.74 -13.76 -29.69
N LEU A 110 -1.60 -14.07 -29.08
CA LEU A 110 -0.83 -15.27 -29.33
C LEU A 110 -0.59 -15.98 -27.99
N ALA A 111 -0.59 -17.30 -27.98
CA ALA A 111 -0.08 -18.07 -26.86
C ALA A 111 1.44 -18.25 -27.03
N TYR A 112 2.18 -18.10 -25.94
CA TYR A 112 3.61 -18.32 -25.97
C TYR A 112 3.93 -19.78 -26.35
N ALA A 113 4.82 -19.95 -27.32
CA ALA A 113 5.39 -21.22 -27.67
C ALA A 113 6.87 -21.02 -27.99
N ASP A 114 7.74 -21.81 -27.35
CA ASP A 114 9.20 -21.63 -27.35
C ASP A 114 9.85 -21.66 -28.75
N ALA A 115 9.18 -22.19 -29.76
CA ALA A 115 9.80 -22.45 -31.05
C ALA A 115 9.09 -21.86 -32.27
N ALA A 116 7.83 -21.45 -32.19
CA ALA A 116 7.10 -21.28 -33.44
C ALA A 116 5.95 -20.28 -33.38
N MET A 117 6.26 -19.04 -33.57
CA MET A 117 5.24 -18.08 -33.98
C MET A 117 5.23 -18.00 -35.51
N THR A 118 4.14 -18.41 -36.12
CA THR A 118 4.03 -18.52 -37.58
C THR A 118 3.72 -17.16 -38.22
N SER A 119 4.62 -16.64 -39.05
CA SER A 119 4.35 -15.47 -39.90
C SER A 119 3.47 -15.84 -41.07
N PRO A 120 2.44 -15.08 -41.42
CA PRO A 120 1.64 -15.30 -42.64
C PRO A 120 2.48 -15.28 -43.89
N MET A 121 2.30 -16.31 -44.74
CA MET A 121 2.94 -16.46 -46.02
C MET A 121 1.90 -16.71 -47.09
N ALA A 122 2.22 -16.36 -48.31
CA ALA A 122 1.35 -16.64 -49.47
C ALA A 122 2.13 -17.20 -50.65
N ALA A 123 1.43 -17.90 -51.52
CA ALA A 123 1.96 -18.44 -52.77
C ALA A 123 0.99 -18.26 -53.91
N VAL A 124 1.51 -18.10 -55.12
CA VAL A 124 0.72 -18.21 -56.37
C VAL A 124 0.85 -19.67 -56.85
N LEU A 125 -0.29 -20.28 -57.11
CA LEU A 125 -0.29 -21.65 -57.65
C LEU A 125 0.27 -21.66 -59.08
N SER A 126 1.33 -22.43 -59.31
CA SER A 126 1.95 -22.61 -60.59
C SER A 126 2.29 -24.08 -60.81
N SER A 127 1.75 -24.70 -61.85
CA SER A 127 2.02 -26.08 -62.21
C SER A 127 1.89 -27.11 -61.09
N GLY A 128 0.88 -26.93 -60.21
CA GLY A 128 0.65 -27.79 -59.03
C GLY A 128 1.57 -27.56 -57.83
N SER A 129 2.32 -26.48 -57.86
CA SER A 129 3.23 -26.09 -56.76
C SER A 129 2.88 -24.72 -56.18
N LEU A 130 3.11 -24.59 -54.89
CA LEU A 130 2.89 -23.36 -54.10
C LEU A 130 4.24 -22.90 -53.50
N PRO A 131 4.99 -22.01 -54.18
CA PRO A 131 6.20 -21.40 -53.61
C PRO A 131 5.81 -20.28 -52.66
N PHE A 132 5.80 -20.53 -51.36
CA PHE A 132 5.42 -19.59 -50.31
C PHE A 132 6.52 -18.55 -50.07
N VAL A 133 6.08 -17.30 -49.95
CA VAL A 133 6.89 -16.16 -49.51
C VAL A 133 6.20 -15.42 -48.39
N HIS A 134 7.00 -14.82 -47.50
CA HIS A 134 6.46 -14.03 -46.39
C HIS A 134 5.69 -12.79 -46.86
N LEU A 135 4.62 -12.47 -46.16
CA LEU A 135 3.86 -11.24 -46.34
C LEU A 135 4.32 -10.08 -45.45
N GLY A 136 5.13 -10.38 -44.45
CA GLY A 136 5.71 -9.43 -43.49
C GLY A 136 7.01 -9.94 -42.94
N GLY A 137 7.54 -9.21 -41.98
CA GLY A 137 8.73 -9.59 -41.22
C GLY A 137 8.41 -10.13 -39.85
N LEU A 138 9.45 -10.45 -39.10
CA LEU A 138 9.41 -10.99 -37.75
C LEU A 138 10.19 -10.06 -36.82
N VAL A 139 9.53 -9.51 -35.79
CA VAL A 139 10.21 -8.88 -34.65
C VAL A 139 10.44 -9.94 -33.60
N SER A 140 11.69 -10.29 -33.42
CA SER A 140 12.13 -11.31 -32.46
C SER A 140 12.78 -10.61 -31.26
N VAL A 141 12.24 -10.82 -30.07
CA VAL A 141 12.75 -10.24 -28.84
C VAL A 141 13.27 -11.36 -27.97
N ASP A 142 14.58 -11.37 -27.73
CA ASP A 142 15.25 -12.34 -26.84
C ASP A 142 15.42 -11.72 -25.47
N CYS A 143 14.71 -12.25 -24.47
CA CYS A 143 14.72 -11.74 -23.10
C CYS A 143 15.36 -12.77 -22.18
N SER A 144 16.51 -12.46 -21.60
CA SER A 144 17.15 -13.30 -20.58
C SER A 144 16.40 -13.32 -19.26
N ASP A 145 15.74 -12.21 -18.91
CA ASP A 145 15.12 -11.98 -17.62
C ASP A 145 13.64 -11.55 -17.75
N VAL A 146 12.80 -12.54 -18.00
CA VAL A 146 11.34 -12.33 -17.94
C VAL A 146 10.92 -12.25 -16.48
N PRO A 147 10.23 -11.18 -16.06
CA PRO A 147 9.77 -11.05 -14.68
C PRO A 147 8.92 -12.25 -14.26
N PRO A 148 9.14 -12.83 -13.06
CA PRO A 148 8.42 -14.03 -12.63
C PRO A 148 6.90 -13.83 -12.51
N GLU A 149 6.45 -12.60 -12.25
CA GLU A 149 5.05 -12.21 -12.18
C GLU A 149 4.41 -11.92 -13.54
N ALA A 150 5.22 -11.83 -14.61
CA ALA A 150 4.70 -11.52 -15.93
C ALA A 150 3.80 -12.64 -16.47
N ALA A 151 2.63 -12.26 -16.96
CA ALA A 151 1.64 -13.13 -17.59
C ALA A 151 1.46 -12.85 -19.08
N SER A 152 1.97 -11.73 -19.58
CA SER A 152 1.97 -11.42 -20.99
C SER A 152 3.11 -10.48 -21.40
N PHE A 153 3.51 -10.64 -22.67
CA PHE A 153 4.38 -9.74 -23.41
C PHE A 153 3.56 -9.02 -24.48
N ARG A 154 3.75 -7.70 -24.63
CA ARG A 154 3.06 -6.92 -25.68
C ARG A 154 4.05 -6.20 -26.54
N LEU A 155 3.79 -6.24 -27.85
CA LEU A 155 4.47 -5.43 -28.85
C LEU A 155 3.46 -4.40 -29.40
N THR A 156 3.80 -3.13 -29.34
CA THR A 156 2.92 -2.03 -29.81
C THR A 156 3.66 -1.16 -30.82
N ALA A 157 3.07 -0.97 -31.99
CA ALA A 157 3.58 -0.08 -33.03
C ALA A 157 2.88 1.29 -32.99
N ALA A 158 3.64 2.36 -32.71
CA ALA A 158 3.07 3.71 -32.69
C ALA A 158 2.64 4.15 -34.09
N GLY A 159 1.40 4.63 -34.22
CA GLY A 159 0.87 5.16 -35.47
C GLY A 159 0.69 4.16 -36.61
N LYS A 160 0.94 2.87 -36.39
CA LYS A 160 0.81 1.79 -37.35
C LYS A 160 0.02 0.63 -36.78
N ARG A 161 -0.71 -0.04 -37.67
CA ARG A 161 -1.47 -1.24 -37.31
C ARG A 161 -0.64 -2.48 -37.61
N ILE A 162 -0.66 -3.45 -36.75
CA ILE A 162 0.11 -4.70 -36.86
C ILE A 162 -0.77 -5.94 -36.67
N THR A 163 -2.03 -5.77 -36.27
CA THR A 163 -2.98 -6.88 -36.04
C THR A 163 -4.28 -6.64 -36.82
N GLY A 164 -5.05 -7.72 -37.04
CA GLY A 164 -6.29 -7.69 -37.79
C GLY A 164 -6.10 -8.08 -39.24
N ASN A 165 -6.98 -7.64 -40.11
CA ASN A 165 -7.03 -8.03 -41.51
C ASN A 165 -6.22 -7.09 -42.41
N PHE A 166 -5.42 -7.67 -43.26
CA PHE A 166 -4.62 -6.96 -44.27
C PHE A 166 -4.83 -7.58 -45.62
N SER A 167 -4.84 -6.75 -46.68
CA SER A 167 -5.02 -7.20 -48.06
C SER A 167 -3.70 -7.20 -48.82
N PHE A 168 -3.56 -8.14 -49.75
CA PHE A 168 -2.47 -8.22 -50.71
C PHE A 168 -2.97 -8.72 -52.05
N ALA A 169 -2.24 -8.41 -53.11
CA ALA A 169 -2.49 -8.94 -54.44
C ALA A 169 -1.51 -10.10 -54.71
N PRO A 170 -1.99 -11.35 -54.94
CA PRO A 170 -1.12 -12.44 -55.34
C PRO A 170 -0.39 -12.14 -56.64
N GLY A 171 0.94 -12.26 -56.65
CA GLY A 171 1.75 -11.95 -57.85
C GLY A 171 3.25 -12.10 -57.62
N ALA A 172 4.08 -11.58 -58.53
CA ALA A 172 5.53 -11.76 -58.49
C ALA A 172 6.22 -10.98 -57.31
N SER A 173 5.55 -9.94 -56.80
CA SER A 173 6.02 -9.24 -55.59
C SER A 173 4.86 -9.10 -54.60
N MET A 174 4.70 -10.11 -53.76
CA MET A 174 3.68 -10.13 -52.70
C MET A 174 4.20 -9.43 -51.48
N SER A 175 3.54 -8.36 -51.09
CA SER A 175 3.72 -7.71 -49.79
C SER A 175 2.35 -7.25 -49.30
N VAL A 176 2.15 -7.29 -47.99
CA VAL A 176 0.94 -6.76 -47.38
C VAL A 176 0.89 -5.23 -47.60
N ARG A 177 -0.15 -4.73 -48.23
CA ARG A 177 -0.17 -3.35 -48.72
C ARG A 177 -1.25 -2.47 -48.11
N THR A 178 -2.35 -3.04 -47.61
CA THR A 178 -3.49 -2.22 -47.19
C THR A 178 -4.18 -2.84 -46.01
N GLU A 179 -4.44 -2.01 -44.98
CA GLU A 179 -5.24 -2.39 -43.83
C GLU A 179 -6.70 -2.60 -44.27
N ALA A 180 -7.25 -3.76 -43.91
CA ALA A 180 -8.66 -4.03 -43.98
C ALA A 180 -9.32 -3.79 -42.62
N SER A 181 -10.59 -4.05 -42.46
CA SER A 181 -11.33 -3.77 -41.20
C SER A 181 -10.80 -4.53 -39.99
N GLY A 182 -10.91 -3.93 -38.81
CA GLY A 182 -10.64 -4.58 -37.51
C GLY A 182 -9.19 -4.70 -37.10
N SER A 183 -8.32 -3.85 -37.62
CA SER A 183 -6.90 -3.85 -37.34
C SER A 183 -6.54 -3.04 -36.08
N GLY A 184 -5.54 -3.51 -35.29
CA GLY A 184 -4.99 -2.88 -34.09
C GLY A 184 -3.47 -2.67 -34.20
N ASN A 185 -2.92 -1.94 -33.25
CA ASN A 185 -1.50 -1.62 -33.20
C ASN A 185 -0.71 -2.44 -32.15
N THR A 186 -1.35 -3.40 -31.48
CA THR A 186 -0.75 -4.18 -30.39
C THR A 186 -0.97 -5.67 -30.59
N VAL A 187 0.09 -6.45 -30.41
CA VAL A 187 0.04 -7.91 -30.27
C VAL A 187 0.31 -8.27 -28.81
N LYS A 188 -0.54 -9.11 -28.20
CA LYS A 188 -0.39 -9.66 -26.85
C LYS A 188 0.00 -11.14 -26.95
N VAL A 189 1.15 -11.48 -26.36
CA VAL A 189 1.57 -12.89 -26.17
C VAL A 189 1.30 -13.28 -24.74
N THR A 190 0.49 -14.30 -24.51
CA THR A 190 0.09 -14.76 -23.18
C THR A 190 0.89 -15.98 -22.74
N PHE A 191 1.25 -16.06 -21.46
CA PHE A 191 1.93 -17.21 -20.85
C PHE A 191 1.60 -17.30 -19.36
N THR A 192 1.92 -18.43 -18.75
CA THR A 192 1.75 -18.61 -17.30
C THR A 192 2.87 -17.89 -16.55
N PRO A 193 2.60 -17.14 -15.49
CA PRO A 193 3.66 -16.58 -14.63
C PRO A 193 4.67 -17.63 -14.18
N GLY A 194 5.93 -17.27 -14.13
CA GLY A 194 7.03 -18.19 -13.84
C GLY A 194 7.45 -19.07 -15.00
N THR A 195 6.84 -18.95 -16.19
CA THR A 195 7.29 -19.63 -17.40
C THR A 195 8.70 -19.14 -17.76
N ALA A 196 9.61 -20.09 -18.05
CA ALA A 196 10.96 -19.76 -18.51
C ALA A 196 10.94 -19.32 -20.00
N ALA A 197 10.11 -18.35 -20.32
CA ALA A 197 10.04 -17.75 -21.66
C ALA A 197 11.34 -16.98 -21.94
N ARG A 198 11.84 -17.11 -23.17
CA ARG A 198 13.09 -16.46 -23.58
C ARG A 198 12.95 -15.62 -24.81
N ARG A 199 12.29 -16.14 -25.85
CA ARG A 199 12.20 -15.49 -27.16
C ARG A 199 10.77 -15.30 -27.57
N PHE A 200 10.41 -14.05 -27.91
CA PHE A 200 9.10 -13.66 -28.41
C PHE A 200 9.22 -13.32 -29.88
N ASN A 201 8.77 -14.22 -30.76
CA ASN A 201 8.78 -14.04 -32.19
C ASN A 201 7.42 -13.51 -32.68
N ILE A 202 7.35 -12.23 -33.03
CA ILE A 202 6.09 -11.59 -33.37
C ILE A 202 6.04 -11.22 -34.85
N PRO A 203 5.13 -11.82 -35.62
CA PRO A 203 4.94 -11.46 -37.01
C PRO A 203 4.30 -10.07 -37.12
N VAL A 204 4.89 -9.23 -37.95
CA VAL A 204 4.38 -7.89 -38.28
C VAL A 204 4.30 -7.70 -39.79
N PRO A 205 3.28 -6.98 -40.30
CA PRO A 205 3.19 -6.66 -41.73
C PRO A 205 4.42 -5.90 -42.21
N ALA A 206 4.79 -6.07 -43.48
CA ALA A 206 5.85 -5.27 -44.07
C ALA A 206 5.45 -3.80 -44.12
N GLY A 207 6.41 -2.90 -43.81
CA GLY A 207 6.16 -1.47 -43.81
C GLY A 207 7.12 -0.69 -42.89
N THR A 208 7.03 0.65 -42.96
CA THR A 208 7.86 1.53 -42.11
C THR A 208 7.15 1.85 -40.80
N TYR A 209 7.82 1.66 -39.67
CA TYR A 209 7.34 1.85 -38.34
C TYR A 209 8.11 3.00 -37.65
N PRO A 210 7.41 4.10 -37.28
CA PRO A 210 8.03 5.21 -36.58
C PRO A 210 8.60 4.80 -35.22
N SER A 211 7.87 3.99 -34.45
CA SER A 211 8.30 3.41 -33.20
C SER A 211 7.62 2.08 -32.95
N VAL A 212 8.36 1.12 -32.40
CA VAL A 212 7.84 -0.16 -31.91
C VAL A 212 8.30 -0.32 -30.48
N GLU A 213 7.33 -0.41 -29.58
CA GLU A 213 7.53 -0.59 -28.14
C GLU A 213 7.21 -2.02 -27.72
N ALA A 214 7.88 -2.50 -26.70
CA ALA A 214 7.57 -3.76 -26.05
C ALA A 214 7.41 -3.59 -24.54
N GLY A 215 6.66 -4.50 -23.92
CA GLY A 215 6.50 -4.50 -22.46
C GLY A 215 6.01 -5.82 -21.91
N PHE A 216 6.35 -6.07 -20.64
CA PHE A 216 5.79 -7.16 -19.84
C PHE A 216 4.66 -6.64 -18.97
N TYR A 217 3.63 -7.47 -18.79
CA TYR A 217 2.44 -7.17 -18.00
C TYR A 217 2.10 -8.36 -17.10
N ASP A 218 1.62 -8.09 -15.90
CA ASP A 218 1.13 -9.11 -14.98
C ASP A 218 -0.24 -9.70 -15.39
N SER A 219 -0.79 -10.59 -14.57
CA SER A 219 -2.10 -11.20 -14.79
C SER A 219 -3.28 -10.23 -14.69
N GLY A 220 -3.09 -9.07 -14.05
CA GLY A 220 -4.05 -7.97 -13.95
C GLY A 220 -3.92 -6.95 -15.08
N ASP A 221 -3.09 -7.22 -16.10
CA ASP A 221 -2.76 -6.30 -17.20
C ASP A 221 -2.01 -5.02 -16.75
N VAL A 222 -1.37 -5.04 -15.57
CA VAL A 222 -0.52 -3.96 -15.09
C VAL A 222 0.85 -4.04 -15.77
N LEU A 223 1.35 -2.91 -16.26
CA LEU A 223 2.67 -2.83 -16.90
C LEU A 223 3.78 -3.05 -15.87
N ILE A 224 4.66 -4.03 -16.14
CA ILE A 224 5.87 -4.29 -15.34
C ILE A 224 7.07 -3.62 -16.01
N TYR A 225 7.29 -3.89 -17.30
CA TYR A 225 8.38 -3.32 -18.11
C TYR A 225 7.86 -2.75 -19.42
N LYS A 226 8.47 -1.65 -19.87
CA LYS A 226 8.27 -1.10 -21.20
C LYS A 226 9.60 -0.57 -21.74
N TRP A 227 9.87 -0.81 -23.03
CA TRP A 227 11.03 -0.26 -23.73
C TRP A 227 10.72 -0.04 -25.21
N THR A 228 11.45 0.87 -25.84
CA THR A 228 11.40 1.06 -27.28
C THR A 228 12.39 0.11 -27.95
N LEU A 229 11.86 -0.77 -28.81
CA LEU A 229 12.66 -1.76 -29.53
C LEU A 229 13.25 -1.24 -30.83
N LEU A 230 12.45 -0.49 -31.59
CA LEU A 230 12.76 -0.01 -32.92
C LEU A 230 12.26 1.43 -33.09
N GLU A 231 13.06 2.25 -33.73
CA GLU A 231 12.68 3.60 -34.14
C GLU A 231 12.98 3.80 -35.64
N ASN A 232 12.02 4.38 -36.35
CA ASN A 232 12.14 4.71 -37.78
C ASN A 232 12.64 3.53 -38.64
N VAL A 233 12.13 2.32 -38.41
CA VAL A 233 12.56 1.10 -39.09
C VAL A 233 11.60 0.71 -40.17
N THR A 234 12.15 0.25 -41.33
CA THR A 234 11.36 -0.42 -42.36
C THR A 234 11.52 -1.92 -42.20
N VAL A 235 10.42 -2.62 -41.95
CA VAL A 235 10.35 -4.06 -41.88
C VAL A 235 10.04 -4.60 -43.28
N GLU A 236 10.98 -5.35 -43.83
CA GLU A 236 10.83 -6.01 -45.10
C GLU A 236 10.22 -7.41 -44.98
N ALA A 237 9.58 -7.89 -46.05
CA ALA A 237 9.00 -9.23 -46.06
C ALA A 237 10.11 -10.30 -46.00
N GLY A 238 10.03 -11.19 -45.01
CA GLY A 238 11.00 -12.26 -44.81
C GLY A 238 12.16 -11.90 -43.89
N ASP A 239 12.28 -10.63 -43.47
CA ASP A 239 13.33 -10.21 -42.55
C ASP A 239 13.00 -10.55 -41.09
N MET A 240 14.03 -10.84 -40.32
CA MET A 240 13.95 -11.03 -38.87
C MET A 240 14.77 -9.93 -38.18
N TYR A 241 14.11 -9.17 -37.35
CA TYR A 241 14.69 -8.12 -36.52
C TYR A 241 14.88 -8.69 -35.12
N LEU A 242 16.05 -9.25 -34.85
CA LEU A 242 16.42 -9.70 -33.52
C LEU A 242 16.78 -8.51 -32.64
N ARG A 243 16.19 -8.46 -31.47
CA ARG A 243 16.50 -7.48 -30.42
C ARG A 243 16.69 -8.21 -29.11
N GLU A 244 17.75 -7.87 -28.43
CA GLU A 244 17.96 -8.19 -27.03
C GLU A 244 17.62 -6.91 -26.26
N PRO A 245 16.61 -6.91 -25.40
CA PRO A 245 16.37 -5.75 -24.56
C PRO A 245 17.54 -5.61 -23.62
N SER A 246 18.34 -4.60 -23.83
CA SER A 246 19.37 -4.20 -22.91
C SER A 246 18.71 -3.31 -21.88
N PHE A 247 18.64 -3.79 -20.62
CA PHE A 247 18.34 -2.93 -19.46
C PHE A 247 19.52 -2.03 -19.12
N ASP A 248 20.45 -1.91 -20.02
CA ASP A 248 21.62 -1.03 -19.87
C ASP A 248 21.20 0.44 -19.71
N THR A 249 19.96 0.78 -20.07
CA THR A 249 19.50 2.16 -20.04
C THR A 249 17.98 2.25 -19.75
N ILE A 250 17.62 3.04 -18.72
CA ILE A 250 16.23 3.45 -18.45
C ILE A 250 16.16 4.98 -18.58
N ASN A 251 15.26 5.49 -19.40
CA ASN A 251 15.03 6.93 -19.60
C ASN A 251 16.32 7.76 -19.81
N GLY A 252 17.33 7.19 -20.51
CA GLY A 252 18.62 7.83 -20.76
C GLY A 252 19.71 7.62 -19.70
N THR A 253 19.39 6.95 -18.59
CA THR A 253 20.33 6.60 -17.54
C THR A 253 20.86 5.18 -17.74
N ALA A 254 22.20 5.02 -17.75
CA ALA A 254 22.83 3.70 -17.77
C ALA A 254 22.57 2.96 -16.45
N ILE A 255 22.23 1.67 -16.55
CA ILE A 255 21.95 0.81 -15.40
C ILE A 255 23.19 -0.05 -15.12
N ASP A 256 23.66 -0.01 -13.89
CA ASP A 256 24.73 -0.91 -13.43
C ASP A 256 24.15 -2.31 -13.23
N ALA A 257 24.75 -3.30 -13.91
CA ALA A 257 24.34 -4.70 -13.86
C ALA A 257 24.43 -5.34 -12.45
N ASN A 258 25.16 -4.72 -11.52
CA ASN A 258 25.22 -5.18 -10.13
C ASN A 258 24.02 -4.76 -9.29
N ASN A 259 23.23 -3.79 -9.74
CA ASN A 259 22.04 -3.36 -9.01
C ASN A 259 20.92 -4.38 -9.11
N THR A 260 20.25 -4.62 -8.00
CA THR A 260 19.15 -5.61 -7.89
C THR A 260 17.79 -4.97 -7.84
N ARG A 261 17.74 -3.63 -7.74
CA ARG A 261 16.52 -2.83 -7.81
C ARG A 261 16.75 -1.60 -8.64
N VAL A 262 15.84 -1.36 -9.58
CA VAL A 262 15.85 -0.19 -10.46
C VAL A 262 14.43 0.31 -10.65
N GLY A 263 14.27 1.55 -11.13
CA GLY A 263 12.96 2.05 -11.52
C GLY A 263 12.99 3.48 -12.01
N LEU A 264 11.84 3.91 -12.51
CA LEU A 264 11.59 5.24 -13.03
C LEU A 264 10.44 5.89 -12.25
N ILE A 265 10.67 7.10 -11.78
CA ILE A 265 9.63 7.91 -11.14
C ILE A 265 9.28 9.08 -12.05
N THR A 266 8.02 9.15 -12.45
CA THR A 266 7.54 10.12 -13.43
C THR A 266 6.44 11.02 -12.88
N ASP A 267 6.40 12.23 -13.39
CA ASP A 267 5.26 13.13 -13.27
C ASP A 267 4.12 12.63 -14.18
N ALA A 268 2.97 12.31 -13.58
CA ALA A 268 1.83 11.71 -14.29
C ALA A 268 1.22 12.64 -15.35
N SER A 269 1.41 13.96 -15.23
CA SER A 269 0.84 14.94 -16.15
C SER A 269 1.70 15.17 -17.39
N THR A 270 3.04 15.00 -17.26
CA THR A 270 3.99 15.29 -18.32
C THR A 270 4.71 14.05 -18.84
N GLY A 271 4.76 12.97 -18.06
CA GLY A 271 5.58 11.79 -18.33
C GLY A 271 7.07 12.00 -18.08
N ALA A 272 7.50 13.20 -17.65
CA ALA A 272 8.90 13.49 -17.37
C ALA A 272 9.38 12.80 -16.09
N GLY A 273 10.63 12.39 -16.07
CA GLY A 273 11.26 11.85 -14.85
C GLY A 273 11.34 12.90 -13.74
N ILE A 274 11.10 12.52 -12.50
CA ILE A 274 11.20 13.39 -11.32
C ILE A 274 12.54 13.16 -10.64
N PRO A 275 13.45 14.15 -10.63
CA PRO A 275 14.76 14.02 -9.99
C PRO A 275 14.66 14.18 -8.47
N GLY A 276 15.62 13.56 -7.74
CA GLY A 276 15.82 13.77 -6.31
C GLY A 276 14.78 13.12 -5.40
N VAL A 277 13.91 12.25 -5.93
CA VAL A 277 12.95 11.51 -5.09
C VAL A 277 13.71 10.46 -4.28
N PRO A 278 13.59 10.45 -2.94
CA PRO A 278 14.20 9.43 -2.13
C PRO A 278 13.49 8.08 -2.32
N VAL A 279 14.29 7.02 -2.48
CA VAL A 279 13.81 5.64 -2.68
C VAL A 279 14.56 4.71 -1.73
N THR A 280 13.86 3.77 -1.15
CA THR A 280 14.43 2.85 -0.16
C THR A 280 13.75 1.48 -0.21
N ASP A 281 14.39 0.48 0.35
CA ASP A 281 13.85 -0.86 0.59
C ASP A 281 13.62 -1.16 2.09
N GLY A 282 13.76 -0.13 2.93
CA GLY A 282 13.69 -0.23 4.39
C GLY A 282 15.07 -0.39 5.06
N TYR A 283 16.13 -0.51 4.27
CA TYR A 283 17.52 -0.67 4.72
C TYR A 283 18.46 0.24 3.92
N SER A 284 18.44 0.07 2.61
CA SER A 284 19.25 0.86 1.67
C SER A 284 18.50 2.10 1.22
N TYR A 285 19.22 3.18 0.93
CA TYR A 285 18.64 4.46 0.52
C TYR A 285 19.32 4.97 -0.76
N THR A 286 18.52 5.48 -1.70
CA THR A 286 18.99 6.12 -2.92
C THR A 286 18.07 7.27 -3.32
N HIS A 287 18.40 7.97 -4.41
CA HIS A 287 17.57 9.03 -4.98
C HIS A 287 17.47 8.85 -6.48
N THR A 288 16.39 9.34 -7.07
CA THR A 288 16.31 9.45 -8.52
C THR A 288 17.29 10.46 -9.05
N ASP A 289 17.91 10.15 -10.20
CA ASP A 289 18.79 11.04 -10.94
C ASP A 289 18.03 12.13 -11.73
N ALA A 290 18.75 12.88 -12.58
CA ALA A 290 18.16 13.95 -13.40
C ALA A 290 17.09 13.46 -14.39
N HIS A 291 17.05 12.15 -14.68
CA HIS A 291 16.07 11.52 -15.58
C HIS A 291 14.93 10.82 -14.82
N GLY A 292 14.90 10.93 -13.49
CA GLY A 292 13.91 10.25 -12.63
C GLY A 292 14.21 8.77 -12.38
N VAL A 293 15.40 8.29 -12.69
CA VAL A 293 15.78 6.89 -12.56
C VAL A 293 16.52 6.69 -11.23
N TYR A 294 16.15 5.61 -10.54
CA TYR A 294 16.88 5.14 -9.36
C TYR A 294 17.39 3.71 -9.58
N GLN A 295 18.49 3.38 -8.91
CA GLN A 295 19.08 2.05 -8.94
C GLN A 295 19.92 1.82 -7.68
N PHE A 296 19.85 0.61 -7.11
CA PHE A 296 20.64 0.23 -5.95
C PHE A 296 20.65 -1.30 -5.74
N VAL A 297 21.56 -1.76 -4.88
CA VAL A 297 21.58 -3.14 -4.41
C VAL A 297 20.67 -3.24 -3.19
N ALA A 298 19.59 -4.02 -3.31
CA ALA A 298 18.65 -4.22 -2.20
C ALA A 298 19.27 -5.06 -1.08
N HIS A 299 18.87 -4.77 0.15
CA HIS A 299 19.22 -5.59 1.30
C HIS A 299 18.57 -6.98 1.22
N ALA A 300 19.22 -7.99 1.81
CA ALA A 300 18.74 -9.39 1.75
C ALA A 300 17.36 -9.59 2.41
N ASN A 301 17.01 -8.79 3.40
CA ASN A 301 15.74 -8.84 4.09
C ASN A 301 14.68 -7.87 3.51
N ALA A 302 14.98 -7.19 2.40
CA ALA A 302 14.07 -6.26 1.77
C ALA A 302 12.86 -6.98 1.16
N ARG A 303 11.65 -6.55 1.53
CA ARG A 303 10.38 -7.11 1.03
C ARG A 303 9.72 -6.25 -0.05
N CYS A 304 10.07 -4.96 -0.08
CA CYS A 304 9.47 -3.98 -1.00
C CYS A 304 10.47 -2.90 -1.39
N VAL A 305 10.08 -2.09 -2.36
CA VAL A 305 10.69 -0.79 -2.67
C VAL A 305 9.63 0.28 -2.49
N TYR A 306 9.98 1.38 -1.89
CA TYR A 306 9.06 2.49 -1.65
C TYR A 306 9.75 3.84 -1.71
N ILE A 307 8.93 4.87 -1.82
CA ILE A 307 9.39 6.25 -1.93
C ILE A 307 9.05 7.05 -0.67
N SER A 308 9.94 7.95 -0.25
CA SER A 308 9.56 9.05 0.61
C SER A 308 8.79 10.07 -0.24
N LEU A 309 7.48 10.19 0.00
CA LEU A 309 6.59 10.94 -0.88
C LEU A 309 6.99 12.42 -0.91
N PRO A 310 7.28 13.01 -2.11
CA PRO A 310 7.63 14.43 -2.21
C PRO A 310 6.43 15.35 -1.94
N SER A 311 6.64 16.45 -1.24
CA SER A 311 5.57 17.38 -0.83
C SER A 311 4.80 18.04 -1.98
N GLY A 312 5.39 18.14 -3.17
CA GLY A 312 4.77 18.72 -4.38
C GLY A 312 3.79 17.80 -5.10
N TYR A 313 3.63 16.55 -4.64
CA TYR A 313 2.80 15.55 -5.30
C TYR A 313 1.66 15.07 -4.40
N GLU A 314 0.56 14.68 -5.03
CA GLU A 314 -0.57 14.05 -4.34
C GLU A 314 -0.15 12.72 -3.72
N ILE A 315 -0.81 12.32 -2.62
CA ILE A 315 -0.64 10.99 -2.05
C ILE A 315 -1.21 9.98 -3.06
N PRO A 316 -0.39 9.07 -3.62
CA PRO A 316 -0.92 8.03 -4.49
C PRO A 316 -1.82 7.09 -3.68
N LEU A 317 -3.02 6.81 -4.20
CA LEU A 317 -4.02 6.00 -3.51
C LEU A 317 -4.31 4.72 -4.29
N ALA A 318 -4.46 3.62 -3.57
CA ALA A 318 -5.03 2.38 -4.07
C ALA A 318 -6.55 2.53 -4.31
N PRO A 319 -7.21 1.58 -4.98
CA PRO A 319 -8.65 1.66 -5.26
C PRO A 319 -9.54 1.75 -4.02
N ASP A 320 -9.08 1.27 -2.87
CA ASP A 320 -9.75 1.40 -1.57
C ASP A 320 -9.54 2.77 -0.91
N GLY A 321 -8.65 3.60 -1.47
CA GLY A 321 -8.31 4.94 -0.98
C GLY A 321 -7.17 4.98 0.01
N GLU A 322 -6.50 3.86 0.26
CA GLU A 322 -5.32 3.81 1.11
C GLU A 322 -4.04 4.23 0.36
N PRO A 323 -3.03 4.78 1.04
CA PRO A 323 -1.77 5.19 0.42
C PRO A 323 -1.06 4.04 -0.30
N SER A 324 -0.56 4.31 -1.52
CA SER A 324 0.08 3.36 -2.41
C SER A 324 1.46 3.87 -2.87
N PHE A 325 2.38 4.05 -1.94
CA PHE A 325 3.74 4.58 -2.15
C PHE A 325 4.82 3.49 -2.16
N TRP A 326 4.44 2.22 -2.11
CA TRP A 326 5.32 1.06 -2.06
C TRP A 326 4.91 -0.02 -3.05
N LYS A 327 5.88 -0.87 -3.43
CA LYS A 327 5.66 -2.02 -4.31
C LYS A 327 6.45 -3.22 -3.80
N THR A 328 5.88 -4.42 -3.94
CA THR A 328 6.60 -5.67 -3.66
C THR A 328 7.81 -5.81 -4.56
N GLY A 329 8.91 -6.30 -4.00
CA GLY A 329 10.25 -6.21 -4.56
C GLY A 329 10.50 -7.01 -5.84
N SER A 330 10.04 -6.52 -6.99
CA SER A 330 10.54 -6.93 -8.30
C SER A 330 11.85 -6.19 -8.65
N TYR A 331 12.57 -6.65 -9.68
CA TYR A 331 13.78 -5.98 -10.16
C TYR A 331 13.51 -4.51 -10.50
N ARG A 332 12.44 -4.23 -11.25
CA ARG A 332 12.03 -2.89 -11.62
C ARG A 332 10.70 -2.49 -10.97
N ASN A 333 10.70 -1.32 -10.31
CA ASN A 333 9.50 -0.76 -9.68
C ASN A 333 9.36 0.72 -10.08
N ASP A 334 8.43 1.01 -10.98
CA ASP A 334 8.17 2.37 -11.45
C ASP A 334 7.04 3.01 -10.65
N PHE A 335 7.14 4.33 -10.41
CA PHE A 335 6.08 5.13 -9.78
C PHE A 335 5.69 6.28 -10.70
N SER A 336 4.40 6.62 -10.70
CA SER A 336 3.88 7.78 -11.40
C SER A 336 3.13 8.67 -10.42
N LEU A 337 3.60 9.89 -10.23
CA LEU A 337 3.11 10.82 -9.22
C LEU A 337 2.33 11.96 -9.86
N THR A 338 1.16 12.26 -9.32
CA THR A 338 0.34 13.39 -9.77
C THR A 338 0.76 14.66 -9.05
N PRO A 339 1.14 15.74 -9.76
CA PRO A 339 1.45 17.01 -9.13
C PRO A 339 0.27 17.55 -8.34
N ARG A 340 0.52 18.13 -7.16
CA ARG A 340 -0.52 18.81 -6.38
C ARG A 340 -1.01 20.06 -7.11
N SER A 341 -2.32 20.24 -7.13
CA SER A 341 -2.95 21.43 -7.67
C SER A 341 -2.83 22.65 -6.75
N SER A 342 -2.57 22.43 -5.44
CA SER A 342 -2.41 23.48 -4.43
C SER A 342 -1.41 23.06 -3.36
N SER A 343 -0.73 24.02 -2.75
CA SER A 343 0.16 23.78 -1.61
C SER A 343 -0.62 23.27 -0.38
N TRP A 344 0.00 22.33 0.35
CA TRP A 344 -0.48 21.87 1.66
C TRP A 344 0.44 22.40 2.78
N ASN A 345 0.75 23.70 2.74
CA ASN A 345 1.48 24.32 3.85
C ASN A 345 0.65 24.36 5.14
N ASP A 346 -0.68 24.43 4.97
CA ASP A 346 -1.64 24.35 6.06
C ASP A 346 -2.47 23.09 5.86
N PHE A 347 -2.45 22.20 6.87
CA PHE A 347 -3.22 20.95 6.88
C PHE A 347 -3.44 20.47 8.31
N SER A 348 -4.31 19.48 8.46
CA SER A 348 -4.60 18.86 9.75
C SER A 348 -4.24 17.40 9.77
N ILE A 349 -3.86 16.92 10.94
CA ILE A 349 -3.61 15.52 11.23
C ILE A 349 -4.63 15.09 12.28
N VAL A 350 -5.43 14.08 11.97
CA VAL A 350 -6.22 13.36 12.97
C VAL A 350 -5.43 12.14 13.39
N SER A 351 -4.99 12.11 14.64
CA SER A 351 -4.12 11.07 15.17
C SER A 351 -4.79 10.29 16.28
N PHE A 352 -4.69 8.96 16.21
CA PHE A 352 -5.27 8.05 17.19
C PHE A 352 -4.42 6.80 17.35
N SER A 353 -4.63 6.07 18.46
CA SER A 353 -3.86 4.91 18.85
C SER A 353 -4.73 3.83 19.49
N ASP A 354 -4.16 2.63 19.62
CA ASP A 354 -4.68 1.56 20.46
C ASP A 354 -6.19 1.31 20.23
N VAL A 355 -6.54 1.07 18.98
CA VAL A 355 -7.94 0.91 18.56
C VAL A 355 -8.49 -0.44 18.99
N HIS A 356 -7.63 -1.47 18.98
CA HIS A 356 -7.92 -2.84 19.43
C HIS A 356 -9.23 -3.42 18.87
N LEU A 357 -9.50 -3.21 17.58
CA LEU A 357 -10.65 -3.82 16.93
C LEU A 357 -10.59 -5.35 17.07
N TRP A 358 -11.73 -5.99 17.28
CA TRP A 358 -11.88 -7.43 17.52
C TRP A 358 -11.08 -7.91 18.74
N ASN A 359 -11.40 -7.36 19.88
CA ASN A 359 -10.82 -7.80 21.15
C ASN A 359 -11.19 -9.26 21.49
N THR A 360 -10.36 -9.88 22.27
CA THR A 360 -10.11 -11.22 22.76
C THR A 360 -11.24 -12.23 22.99
N GLY A 361 -12.48 -11.92 22.84
CA GLY A 361 -13.53 -12.94 22.83
C GLY A 361 -13.71 -13.45 21.41
N GLU A 362 -13.61 -14.74 21.16
CA GLU A 362 -13.83 -15.34 19.83
C GLU A 362 -15.10 -14.83 19.11
N ASN A 363 -15.97 -14.13 19.82
CA ASN A 363 -17.21 -13.55 19.34
C ASN A 363 -17.50 -12.14 19.88
N SER A 364 -16.52 -11.42 20.48
CA SER A 364 -16.77 -10.05 20.93
C SER A 364 -16.84 -9.11 19.73
N THR A 365 -18.04 -8.65 19.41
CA THR A 365 -18.30 -7.60 18.43
C THR A 365 -18.36 -6.21 19.07
N ASP A 366 -18.10 -6.11 20.37
CA ASP A 366 -18.33 -4.89 21.14
C ASP A 366 -17.46 -3.74 20.67
N GLU A 367 -16.15 -3.97 20.44
CA GLU A 367 -15.22 -2.93 20.01
C GLU A 367 -15.49 -2.47 18.57
N ILE A 368 -15.76 -3.39 17.67
CA ILE A 368 -16.10 -3.03 16.29
C ILE A 368 -17.46 -2.34 16.20
N THR A 369 -18.41 -2.70 17.06
CA THR A 369 -19.71 -2.03 17.16
C THR A 369 -19.55 -0.62 17.70
N LYS A 370 -18.79 -0.44 18.80
CA LYS A 370 -18.44 0.87 19.35
C LYS A 370 -17.74 1.76 18.31
N TYR A 371 -16.80 1.19 17.56
CA TYR A 371 -16.13 1.89 16.50
C TYR A 371 -17.13 2.37 15.44
N ARG A 372 -17.97 1.49 14.92
CA ARG A 372 -18.92 1.82 13.85
C ARG A 372 -20.02 2.79 14.28
N ASP A 373 -20.53 2.64 15.49
CA ASP A 373 -21.72 3.35 15.94
C ASP A 373 -21.40 4.71 16.59
N ARG A 374 -20.20 4.86 17.15
CA ARG A 374 -19.81 6.06 17.90
C ARG A 374 -18.55 6.75 17.36
N ILE A 375 -17.48 6.00 17.13
CA ILE A 375 -16.16 6.56 16.78
C ILE A 375 -16.12 6.99 15.32
N LEU A 376 -16.51 6.12 14.40
CA LEU A 376 -16.49 6.40 12.97
C LEU A 376 -17.35 7.61 12.57
N PRO A 377 -18.58 7.80 13.07
CA PRO A 377 -19.35 9.00 12.80
C PRO A 377 -18.67 10.28 13.28
N ASP A 378 -18.03 10.26 14.44
CA ASP A 378 -17.30 11.40 15.02
C ASP A 378 -16.05 11.73 14.19
N LEU A 379 -15.24 10.71 13.82
CA LEU A 379 -14.10 10.89 12.92
C LEU A 379 -14.52 11.47 11.56
N ASN A 380 -15.63 11.00 10.99
CA ASN A 380 -16.17 11.52 9.74
C ASN A 380 -16.61 12.99 9.88
N ALA A 381 -17.27 13.35 10.97
CA ALA A 381 -17.69 14.74 11.24
C ALA A 381 -16.46 15.66 11.37
N THR A 382 -15.44 15.22 12.10
CA THR A 382 -14.18 15.95 12.24
C THR A 382 -13.45 16.08 10.91
N ALA A 383 -13.29 14.99 10.15
CA ALA A 383 -12.64 15.04 8.83
C ALA A 383 -13.37 15.97 7.86
N ALA A 384 -14.71 16.00 7.92
CA ALA A 384 -15.53 16.89 7.08
C ALA A 384 -15.33 18.38 7.42
N ALA A 385 -15.09 18.70 8.70
CA ALA A 385 -14.88 20.07 9.18
C ALA A 385 -13.48 20.64 8.86
N LEU A 386 -12.49 19.77 8.61
CA LEU A 386 -11.12 20.16 8.30
C LEU A 386 -10.94 20.39 6.79
N ASP A 387 -10.07 21.33 6.38
CA ASP A 387 -9.87 21.61 4.96
C ASP A 387 -9.03 20.50 4.28
N LYS A 388 -7.82 20.28 4.74
CA LYS A 388 -6.89 19.27 4.26
C LYS A 388 -6.52 18.38 5.42
N VAL A 389 -6.74 17.07 5.29
CA VAL A 389 -6.59 16.15 6.43
C VAL A 389 -5.95 14.84 6.00
N ILE A 390 -5.07 14.33 6.87
CA ILE A 390 -4.56 12.96 6.86
C ILE A 390 -4.81 12.31 8.22
N LEU A 391 -4.75 11.00 8.25
CA LEU A 391 -4.81 10.23 9.50
C LEU A 391 -3.42 9.68 9.83
N LEU A 392 -3.05 9.75 11.09
CA LEU A 392 -1.92 9.00 11.66
C LEU A 392 -2.47 8.01 12.69
N ASN A 393 -2.01 6.77 12.64
CA ASN A 393 -2.30 5.79 13.67
C ASN A 393 -0.99 5.27 14.25
N THR A 394 -0.88 5.24 15.57
CA THR A 394 0.34 4.86 16.27
C THR A 394 0.30 3.42 16.79
N GLY A 395 -0.41 2.52 16.10
CA GLY A 395 -0.36 1.07 16.35
C GLY A 395 -1.52 0.51 17.16
N ASP A 396 -1.45 -0.79 17.37
CA ASP A 396 -2.46 -1.60 18.05
C ASP A 396 -3.85 -1.48 17.40
N LEU A 397 -3.90 -1.79 16.09
CA LEU A 397 -5.14 -1.80 15.32
C LEU A 397 -6.04 -2.95 15.70
N VAL A 398 -5.44 -4.10 16.00
CA VAL A 398 -6.12 -5.33 16.46
C VAL A 398 -5.66 -5.72 17.85
N SER A 399 -6.36 -6.67 18.48
CA SER A 399 -5.97 -7.25 19.79
C SER A 399 -5.39 -8.66 19.58
N ASN A 400 -4.18 -8.77 19.03
CA ASN A 400 -3.49 -10.04 18.72
C ASN A 400 -4.16 -10.92 17.65
N TRP A 401 -5.08 -10.39 16.87
CA TRP A 401 -5.75 -11.12 15.77
C TRP A 401 -5.24 -10.62 14.43
N THR A 402 -3.99 -10.91 14.11
CA THR A 402 -3.32 -10.41 12.90
C THR A 402 -4.05 -10.81 11.59
N GLY A 403 -4.74 -11.95 11.57
CA GLY A 403 -5.63 -12.32 10.47
C GLY A 403 -6.79 -11.35 10.20
N ARG A 404 -7.02 -10.37 11.09
CA ARG A 404 -8.04 -9.31 10.93
C ARG A 404 -7.47 -7.97 10.44
N LEU A 405 -6.18 -7.87 10.19
CA LEU A 405 -5.57 -6.62 9.71
C LEU A 405 -6.19 -6.11 8.39
N ALA A 406 -6.51 -7.00 7.46
CA ALA A 406 -7.22 -6.62 6.24
C ALA A 406 -8.64 -6.06 6.51
N ASP A 407 -9.29 -6.55 7.55
CA ASP A 407 -10.60 -6.02 7.98
C ASP A 407 -10.45 -4.63 8.60
N THR A 408 -9.36 -4.36 9.37
CA THR A 408 -9.10 -3.00 9.90
C THR A 408 -8.92 -2.00 8.78
N ARG A 409 -8.17 -2.34 7.73
CA ARG A 409 -8.01 -1.51 6.54
C ARG A 409 -9.37 -1.18 5.90
N THR A 410 -10.26 -2.17 5.80
CA THR A 410 -11.61 -1.96 5.29
C THR A 410 -12.45 -1.03 6.17
N GLU A 411 -12.31 -1.11 7.50
CA GLU A 411 -13.04 -0.24 8.43
C GLU A 411 -12.50 1.19 8.40
N PHE A 412 -11.19 1.39 8.40
CA PHE A 412 -10.57 2.72 8.33
C PHE A 412 -10.81 3.42 6.99
N ALA A 413 -10.88 2.66 5.89
CA ALA A 413 -11.27 3.21 4.59
C ALA A 413 -12.68 3.84 4.57
N LYS A 414 -13.49 3.64 5.61
CA LYS A 414 -14.79 4.31 5.81
C LYS A 414 -14.68 5.69 6.42
N ILE A 415 -13.50 6.12 6.86
CA ILE A 415 -13.28 7.51 7.29
C ILE A 415 -13.19 8.37 6.04
N LYS A 416 -14.18 9.22 5.83
CA LYS A 416 -14.40 9.94 4.57
C LYS A 416 -14.43 11.46 4.76
N LYS A 417 -13.93 12.16 3.74
CA LYS A 417 -14.14 13.58 3.53
C LYS A 417 -14.69 13.82 2.13
N GLY A 418 -15.86 14.41 2.02
CA GLY A 418 -16.49 14.64 0.71
C GLY A 418 -16.72 13.38 -0.12
N GLY A 419 -16.88 12.23 0.54
CA GLY A 419 -17.04 10.91 -0.09
C GLY A 419 -15.74 10.17 -0.42
N ALA A 420 -14.59 10.85 -0.44
CA ALA A 420 -13.29 10.22 -0.62
C ALA A 420 -12.74 9.69 0.72
N THR A 421 -12.00 8.58 0.69
CA THR A 421 -11.26 8.06 1.85
C THR A 421 -10.21 9.08 2.28
N VAL A 422 -10.08 9.31 3.59
CA VAL A 422 -8.98 10.10 4.15
C VAL A 422 -7.75 9.20 4.25
N PRO A 423 -6.62 9.54 3.62
CA PRO A 423 -5.42 8.70 3.65
C PRO A 423 -4.93 8.46 5.09
N MET A 424 -4.67 7.20 5.44
CA MET A 424 -4.14 6.82 6.75
C MET A 424 -2.70 6.32 6.64
N PHE A 425 -1.86 6.74 7.57
CA PHE A 425 -0.46 6.33 7.70
C PHE A 425 -0.27 5.64 9.06
N PRO A 426 -0.35 4.31 9.13
CA PRO A 426 -0.28 3.59 10.39
C PRO A 426 1.14 3.18 10.75
N THR A 427 1.43 3.13 12.04
CA THR A 427 2.58 2.45 12.64
C THR A 427 2.14 1.13 13.25
N ILE A 428 2.99 0.12 13.22
CA ILE A 428 2.68 -1.18 13.82
C ILE A 428 2.80 -1.13 15.34
N GLY A 429 1.83 -1.70 16.07
CA GLY A 429 1.86 -1.86 17.52
C GLY A 429 2.12 -3.31 17.94
N ASN A 430 2.33 -3.55 19.24
CA ASN A 430 2.68 -4.88 19.75
C ASN A 430 1.56 -5.92 19.59
N HIS A 431 0.31 -5.50 19.50
CA HIS A 431 -0.82 -6.39 19.23
C HIS A 431 -1.01 -6.72 17.74
N ASP A 432 -0.32 -6.02 16.85
CA ASP A 432 -0.38 -6.21 15.40
C ASP A 432 0.66 -7.22 14.88
N PHE A 433 1.52 -7.74 15.75
CA PHE A 433 2.51 -8.77 15.44
C PHE A 433 1.97 -10.18 15.62
N ASN A 434 2.30 -11.06 14.71
CA ASN A 434 2.02 -12.49 14.83
C ASN A 434 3.06 -13.18 15.72
N ASN A 435 2.80 -13.26 17.01
CA ASN A 435 3.71 -13.82 17.99
C ASN A 435 3.90 -15.35 17.90
N SER A 436 3.51 -15.98 16.81
CA SER A 436 3.78 -17.40 16.55
C SER A 436 5.19 -17.64 15.98
N TYR A 437 5.89 -16.56 15.62
CA TYR A 437 7.24 -16.58 15.04
C TYR A 437 8.27 -16.00 16.00
N SER A 438 9.56 -16.03 15.63
CA SER A 438 10.67 -15.73 16.52
C SER A 438 11.51 -14.49 16.15
N SER A 439 11.15 -13.81 15.09
CA SER A 439 11.84 -12.58 14.65
C SER A 439 10.87 -11.48 14.27
N THR A 440 11.28 -10.23 14.41
CA THR A 440 10.48 -9.06 13.98
C THR A 440 10.02 -9.21 12.54
N LEU A 441 10.88 -9.69 11.65
CA LEU A 441 10.58 -9.85 10.23
C LEU A 441 9.43 -10.87 9.99
N GLU A 442 9.49 -12.02 10.64
CA GLU A 442 8.47 -13.06 10.53
C GLU A 442 7.17 -12.65 11.24
N CYS A 443 7.27 -12.13 12.46
CA CYS A 443 6.11 -11.67 13.24
C CYS A 443 5.32 -10.55 12.54
N SER A 444 5.97 -9.75 11.72
CA SER A 444 5.35 -8.63 10.98
C SER A 444 4.84 -8.99 9.58
N GLN A 445 4.84 -10.28 9.18
CA GLN A 445 4.45 -10.63 7.82
C GLN A 445 2.98 -10.30 7.54
N ASP A 446 2.07 -10.62 8.46
CA ASP A 446 0.63 -10.32 8.30
C ASP A 446 0.38 -8.80 8.17
N TRP A 447 1.14 -7.99 8.88
CA TRP A 447 1.11 -6.52 8.72
C TRP A 447 1.61 -6.09 7.35
N PHE A 448 2.77 -6.61 6.93
CA PHE A 448 3.37 -6.25 5.65
C PHE A 448 2.43 -6.55 4.47
N ASP A 449 1.73 -7.67 4.52
CA ASP A 449 0.79 -8.08 3.45
C ASP A 449 -0.40 -7.12 3.29
N VAL A 450 -0.72 -6.34 4.34
CA VAL A 450 -1.85 -5.40 4.35
C VAL A 450 -1.41 -3.94 4.25
N TYR A 451 -0.44 -3.53 5.06
CA TYR A 451 -0.03 -2.13 5.24
C TYR A 451 1.34 -1.80 4.66
N GLY A 452 2.13 -2.81 4.27
CA GLY A 452 3.44 -2.62 3.63
C GLY A 452 4.59 -2.39 4.62
N PRO A 453 5.48 -1.42 4.34
CA PRO A 453 6.73 -1.25 5.06
C PRO A 453 6.53 -0.89 6.53
N LEU A 454 7.45 -1.38 7.39
CA LEU A 454 7.43 -1.14 8.84
C LEU A 454 7.94 0.25 9.23
N GLN A 455 8.79 0.84 8.40
CA GLN A 455 9.28 2.22 8.53
C GLN A 455 9.17 2.92 7.19
N TYR A 456 8.71 4.15 7.19
CA TYR A 456 8.56 4.96 6.00
C TYR A 456 8.37 6.44 6.33
N SER A 457 8.53 7.30 5.34
CA SER A 457 8.35 8.73 5.50
C SER A 457 7.55 9.36 4.35
N LEU A 458 7.01 10.54 4.62
CA LEU A 458 6.33 11.38 3.62
C LEU A 458 6.54 12.85 3.95
N ASN A 459 6.47 13.69 2.90
CA ASN A 459 6.58 15.13 3.04
C ASN A 459 5.27 15.82 2.65
N ILE A 460 4.78 16.71 3.49
CA ILE A 460 3.62 17.55 3.23
C ILE A 460 3.96 18.99 3.60
N GLY A 461 3.99 19.88 2.62
CA GLY A 461 4.50 21.24 2.85
C GLY A 461 5.93 21.19 3.38
N ASN A 462 6.16 21.83 4.52
CA ASN A 462 7.44 21.81 5.25
C ASN A 462 7.47 20.79 6.39
N ALA A 463 6.48 19.91 6.48
CA ALA A 463 6.48 18.83 7.45
C ALA A 463 7.08 17.57 6.84
N HIS A 464 8.01 16.96 7.56
CA HIS A 464 8.56 15.63 7.32
C HIS A 464 7.98 14.69 8.38
N ILE A 465 7.20 13.70 7.94
CA ILE A 465 6.48 12.76 8.81
C ILE A 465 7.11 11.39 8.63
N VAL A 466 7.52 10.76 9.72
CA VAL A 466 8.18 9.45 9.71
C VAL A 466 7.38 8.49 10.59
N CYS A 467 6.98 7.37 10.05
CA CYS A 467 6.37 6.26 10.78
C CYS A 467 7.42 5.16 10.99
N LEU A 468 7.61 4.73 12.24
CA LEU A 468 8.67 3.80 12.62
C LEU A 468 8.11 2.61 13.39
N ASN A 469 8.55 1.42 13.04
CA ASN A 469 8.46 0.27 13.96
C ASN A 469 9.52 0.42 15.04
N ASP A 470 9.09 0.57 16.28
CA ASP A 470 9.94 0.68 17.46
C ASP A 470 9.84 -0.53 18.39
N LEU A 471 9.33 -1.66 17.90
CA LEU A 471 9.18 -2.91 18.65
C LEU A 471 9.97 -4.03 17.98
N GLN A 472 10.87 -4.64 18.75
CA GLN A 472 11.79 -5.66 18.26
C GLN A 472 11.49 -7.02 18.89
N TYR A 473 10.85 -7.90 18.12
CA TYR A 473 10.59 -9.27 18.54
C TYR A 473 11.83 -10.15 18.29
N ALA A 474 12.31 -10.82 19.32
CA ALA A 474 13.39 -11.79 19.19
C ALA A 474 13.24 -12.89 20.24
N ASP A 475 13.77 -14.06 19.91
CA ASP A 475 13.88 -15.18 20.85
C ASP A 475 14.78 -14.77 22.02
N GLY A 476 14.27 -14.79 23.26
CA GLY A 476 14.97 -14.33 24.44
C GLY A 476 14.76 -12.85 24.81
N SER A 477 14.09 -12.05 23.99
CA SER A 477 13.63 -10.73 24.39
C SER A 477 12.57 -10.86 25.48
N ASN A 478 12.52 -9.89 26.36
CA ASN A 478 11.66 -9.73 27.53
C ASN A 478 10.40 -10.65 27.53
N PRO A 479 10.50 -11.92 27.99
CA PRO A 479 9.39 -12.85 27.96
C PRO A 479 8.39 -12.49 29.06
N GLY A 480 7.15 -12.34 28.74
CA GLY A 480 6.13 -12.13 29.77
C GLY A 480 4.92 -11.34 29.36
N VAL A 481 4.93 -10.75 28.19
CA VAL A 481 3.75 -10.09 27.65
C VAL A 481 2.77 -11.18 27.18
N TYR A 482 1.65 -11.29 27.87
CA TYR A 482 0.55 -12.22 27.55
C TYR A 482 0.87 -13.72 27.64
N GLY A 483 1.86 -14.13 28.43
CA GLY A 483 2.18 -15.55 28.65
C GLY A 483 2.76 -16.26 27.43
N LYS A 484 3.27 -15.51 26.46
CA LYS A 484 3.94 -16.04 25.25
C LYS A 484 5.45 -16.17 25.49
N ALA A 485 6.07 -17.14 24.81
CA ALA A 485 7.50 -17.41 24.94
C ALA A 485 8.39 -16.31 24.35
N ILE A 486 7.83 -15.43 23.52
CA ILE A 486 8.51 -14.37 22.78
C ILE A 486 7.97 -13.03 23.24
N GLY A 487 8.86 -12.17 23.71
CA GLY A 487 8.59 -10.78 24.06
C GLY A 487 9.13 -9.83 23.01
N TYR A 488 9.13 -8.54 23.32
CA TYR A 488 9.73 -7.50 22.49
C TYR A 488 10.53 -6.53 23.33
N ASP A 489 11.56 -5.96 22.71
CA ASP A 489 12.31 -4.82 23.21
C ASP A 489 11.85 -3.55 22.50
N LYS A 490 11.94 -2.39 23.17
CA LYS A 490 11.52 -1.10 22.63
C LYS A 490 12.69 -0.34 22.04
N GLY A 491 12.43 0.40 20.96
CA GLY A 491 13.40 1.23 20.29
C GLY A 491 13.81 0.72 18.92
N LEU A 492 14.84 1.30 18.34
CA LEU A 492 15.33 0.98 17.01
C LEU A 492 16.50 0.02 17.06
N THR A 493 16.59 -0.87 16.10
CA THR A 493 17.84 -1.58 15.79
C THR A 493 18.85 -0.63 15.15
N ASP A 494 20.13 -1.01 15.11
CA ASP A 494 21.16 -0.22 14.41
C ASP A 494 20.80 0.01 12.94
N ALA A 495 20.25 -0.99 12.25
CA ALA A 495 19.84 -0.86 10.87
C ALA A 495 18.68 0.13 10.67
N GLN A 496 17.71 0.15 11.58
CA GLN A 496 16.61 1.14 11.55
C GLN A 496 17.12 2.55 11.91
N TRP A 497 18.09 2.62 12.83
CA TRP A 497 18.75 3.87 13.17
C TRP A 497 19.52 4.45 11.97
N ASP A 498 20.28 3.63 11.25
CA ASP A 498 20.98 4.03 10.01
C ASP A 498 19.99 4.47 8.93
N TRP A 499 18.88 3.73 8.77
CA TRP A 499 17.81 4.12 7.85
C TRP A 499 17.21 5.49 8.22
N LEU A 500 16.88 5.72 9.51
CA LEU A 500 16.32 6.98 9.98
C LEU A 500 17.28 8.15 9.74
N GLN A 501 18.57 7.96 10.00
CA GLN A 501 19.56 8.99 9.70
C GLN A 501 19.62 9.33 8.21
N ALA A 502 19.57 8.31 7.34
CA ALA A 502 19.57 8.50 5.89
C ALA A 502 18.29 9.20 5.43
N ASP A 503 17.13 8.83 5.97
CA ASP A 503 15.85 9.46 5.69
C ASP A 503 15.85 10.94 6.09
N LEU A 504 16.21 11.26 7.33
CA LEU A 504 16.30 12.64 7.82
C LEU A 504 17.38 13.47 7.10
N ALA A 505 18.38 12.83 6.50
CA ALA A 505 19.37 13.52 5.66
C ALA A 505 18.78 14.03 4.34
N THR A 506 17.66 13.49 3.88
CA THR A 506 16.95 13.97 2.68
C THR A 506 16.33 15.35 2.87
N VAL A 507 16.07 15.76 4.11
CA VAL A 507 15.53 17.08 4.45
C VAL A 507 16.65 18.11 4.44
N SER A 508 16.72 18.91 3.38
CA SER A 508 17.81 19.88 3.16
C SER A 508 17.77 21.07 4.12
N ASP A 509 16.60 21.57 4.49
CA ASP A 509 16.40 22.66 5.45
C ASP A 509 15.68 22.16 6.71
N LYS A 510 16.38 21.43 7.55
CA LYS A 510 15.82 20.92 8.81
C LYS A 510 15.38 22.02 9.75
N ALA A 511 16.11 23.14 9.80
CA ALA A 511 15.80 24.26 10.67
C ALA A 511 14.50 24.99 10.27
N GLY A 512 14.16 24.98 8.99
CA GLY A 512 12.91 25.49 8.45
C GLY A 512 11.80 24.43 8.33
N SER A 513 12.01 23.21 8.86
CA SER A 513 11.08 22.08 8.74
C SER A 513 10.53 21.65 10.10
N LEU A 514 9.31 21.11 10.06
CA LEU A 514 8.67 20.38 11.14
C LEU A 514 8.96 18.88 10.99
N LEU A 515 9.40 18.23 12.06
CA LEU A 515 9.54 16.77 12.13
C LEU A 515 8.42 16.18 12.99
N ILE A 516 7.70 15.18 12.46
CA ILE A 516 6.74 14.37 13.22
C ILE A 516 7.17 12.92 13.13
N LEU A 517 7.48 12.32 14.27
CA LEU A 517 7.80 10.89 14.40
C LEU A 517 6.61 10.15 14.99
N CYS A 518 6.11 9.15 14.28
CA CYS A 518 5.07 8.24 14.73
C CYS A 518 5.72 6.93 15.16
N VAL A 519 5.56 6.57 16.42
CA VAL A 519 6.03 5.32 17.03
C VAL A 519 4.91 4.72 17.86
N HIS A 520 5.00 3.45 18.20
CA HIS A 520 4.00 2.86 19.08
C HIS A 520 4.38 3.05 20.56
N ALA A 521 5.55 2.62 20.96
CA ALA A 521 6.01 2.74 22.37
C ALA A 521 6.59 4.14 22.63
N PRO A 522 6.23 4.77 23.75
CA PRO A 522 6.72 6.12 24.08
C PRO A 522 8.23 6.18 24.27
N VAL A 523 8.86 7.16 23.64
CA VAL A 523 10.32 7.39 23.67
C VAL A 523 10.79 7.99 25.00
N PHE A 524 9.92 8.61 25.75
CA PHE A 524 10.29 9.19 27.05
C PHE A 524 10.65 8.14 28.13
N ASN A 525 10.31 6.88 27.89
CA ASN A 525 10.74 5.78 28.75
C ASN A 525 12.24 5.54 28.53
N ASN A 526 12.98 5.28 29.64
CA ASN A 526 14.43 5.08 29.57
C ASN A 526 14.85 3.73 28.97
N ASP A 527 13.90 2.85 28.71
CA ASP A 527 14.09 1.52 28.13
C ASP A 527 14.01 1.48 26.60
N TRP A 528 13.94 2.66 25.94
CA TRP A 528 13.87 2.77 24.49
C TRP A 528 15.27 2.85 23.86
N ALA A 529 15.64 1.86 23.02
CA ALA A 529 16.96 1.81 22.38
C ALA A 529 17.15 3.01 21.41
N HIS A 530 18.33 3.63 21.40
CA HIS A 530 18.67 4.87 20.68
C HIS A 530 17.93 6.14 21.13
N ALA A 531 17.20 6.13 22.26
CA ALA A 531 16.49 7.32 22.73
C ALA A 531 17.38 8.56 22.90
N ALA A 532 18.61 8.40 23.37
CA ALA A 532 19.56 9.50 23.53
C ALA A 532 20.02 10.08 22.20
N ASP A 533 20.26 9.21 21.22
CA ASP A 533 20.72 9.60 19.87
C ASP A 533 19.58 10.29 19.11
N LEU A 534 18.34 9.78 19.24
CA LEU A 534 17.15 10.39 18.66
C LEU A 534 16.96 11.82 19.15
N ARG A 535 17.16 12.07 20.46
CA ARG A 535 17.14 13.43 20.99
C ARG A 535 18.15 14.36 20.33
N GLY A 536 19.29 13.83 19.92
CA GLY A 536 20.29 14.55 19.12
C GLY A 536 19.77 14.96 17.74
N LEU A 537 19.06 14.06 17.05
CA LEU A 537 18.46 14.33 15.74
C LEU A 537 17.29 15.33 15.84
N LEU A 538 16.43 15.23 16.83
CA LEU A 538 15.32 16.16 17.04
C LEU A 538 15.78 17.62 17.10
N ARG A 539 16.95 17.89 17.66
CA ARG A 539 17.54 19.24 17.78
C ARG A 539 17.85 19.90 16.44
N THR A 540 17.99 19.13 15.39
CA THR A 540 18.36 19.67 14.07
C THR A 540 17.17 20.31 13.37
N PHE A 541 15.94 19.99 13.75
CA PHE A 541 14.72 20.56 13.17
C PHE A 541 14.27 21.84 13.87
N GLY A 542 13.49 22.65 13.16
CA GLY A 542 12.90 23.87 13.73
C GLY A 542 11.94 23.57 14.86
N GLU A 543 11.07 22.60 14.64
CA GLU A 543 10.12 22.05 15.61
C GLU A 543 10.05 20.53 15.41
N SER A 544 9.85 19.76 16.49
CA SER A 544 9.74 18.31 16.41
C SER A 544 8.71 17.75 17.37
N HIS A 545 7.93 16.80 16.90
CA HIS A 545 6.93 16.09 17.71
C HIS A 545 7.10 14.58 17.56
N ILE A 546 6.94 13.87 18.66
CA ILE A 546 6.77 12.42 18.70
C ILE A 546 5.33 12.14 19.04
N VAL A 547 4.68 11.28 18.28
CA VAL A 547 3.32 10.81 18.53
C VAL A 547 3.40 9.32 18.84
N SER A 548 2.90 8.92 20.02
CA SER A 548 2.98 7.54 20.51
C SER A 548 1.67 7.07 21.15
N GLY A 549 1.57 5.78 21.42
CA GLY A 549 0.44 5.13 22.09
C GLY A 549 0.88 4.21 23.22
N HIS A 550 0.45 2.92 23.17
CA HIS A 550 0.91 1.81 23.98
C HIS A 550 0.57 1.87 25.49
N ASN A 551 0.71 3.02 26.12
CA ASN A 551 0.51 3.16 27.56
C ASN A 551 -0.96 3.31 27.96
N HIS A 552 -1.85 3.47 27.00
CA HIS A 552 -3.29 3.63 27.20
C HIS A 552 -3.67 4.81 28.12
N TYR A 553 -2.89 5.88 28.11
CA TYR A 553 -3.23 7.12 28.81
C TYR A 553 -2.79 8.35 28.01
N ASN A 554 -3.45 9.48 28.26
CA ASN A 554 -3.19 10.73 27.56
C ASN A 554 -2.16 11.56 28.34
N VAL A 555 -0.99 11.81 27.73
CA VAL A 555 0.00 12.71 28.29
C VAL A 555 0.82 13.41 27.23
N ASN A 556 0.89 14.73 27.32
CA ASN A 556 1.78 15.56 26.52
C ASN A 556 3.03 15.92 27.32
N ARG A 557 4.21 15.68 26.77
CA ARG A 557 5.48 16.01 27.39
C ARG A 557 6.29 16.97 26.52
N GLN A 558 6.63 18.11 27.07
CA GLN A 558 7.59 19.00 26.43
C GLN A 558 9.01 18.63 26.87
N PHE A 559 9.90 18.42 25.91
CA PHE A 559 11.29 18.17 26.16
C PHE A 559 12.00 19.48 26.48
N THR A 560 12.49 19.59 27.71
CA THR A 560 13.22 20.77 28.15
C THR A 560 14.69 20.70 27.78
N SER A 561 15.34 21.87 27.74
CA SER A 561 16.77 21.98 27.45
C SER A 561 17.67 21.14 28.36
N THR A 562 17.25 20.92 29.59
CA THR A 562 18.00 20.10 30.57
C THR A 562 17.87 18.60 30.29
N TRP A 563 16.74 18.16 29.73
CA TRP A 563 16.50 16.75 29.46
C TRP A 563 17.05 16.29 28.12
N ASN A 564 16.96 17.12 27.11
CA ASN A 564 17.38 16.81 25.74
C ASN A 564 18.45 17.75 25.18
N GLY A 565 18.87 18.74 25.96
CA GLY A 565 19.84 19.76 25.55
C GLY A 565 19.35 20.65 24.39
N LEU A 566 18.03 20.70 24.12
CA LEU A 566 17.45 21.59 23.13
C LEU A 566 17.45 23.02 23.66
N SER A 567 18.25 23.88 23.05
CA SER A 567 18.24 25.30 23.37
C SER A 567 17.43 26.04 22.30
N GLY A 568 16.31 26.62 22.70
CA GLY A 568 15.53 27.53 21.87
C GLY A 568 14.68 26.87 20.78
N ARG A 569 14.52 25.54 20.79
CA ARG A 569 13.64 24.82 19.85
C ARG A 569 12.57 24.02 20.59
N LEU A 570 11.38 23.96 20.00
CA LEU A 570 10.28 23.20 20.56
C LEU A 570 10.40 21.73 20.18
N SER A 571 10.30 20.86 21.19
CA SER A 571 10.16 19.40 21.00
C SER A 571 9.18 18.85 22.04
N LYS A 572 8.18 18.11 21.58
CA LYS A 572 7.15 17.50 22.42
C LYS A 572 6.97 16.02 22.07
N GLU A 573 6.45 15.28 23.02
CA GLU A 573 5.92 13.93 22.81
C GLU A 573 4.46 13.88 23.28
N HIS A 574 3.60 13.33 22.43
CA HIS A 574 2.18 13.13 22.63
C HIS A 574 1.93 11.62 22.76
N ASN A 575 1.81 11.14 23.98
CA ASN A 575 1.35 9.77 24.22
C ASN A 575 -0.17 9.77 24.27
N GLN A 576 -0.79 9.03 23.37
CA GLN A 576 -2.22 9.01 23.16
C GLN A 576 -2.90 7.93 23.99
N GLN A 577 -4.10 8.23 24.46
CA GLN A 577 -5.00 7.24 25.06
C GLN A 577 -5.59 6.32 23.95
N PRO A 578 -6.17 5.16 24.33
CA PRO A 578 -6.85 4.30 23.37
C PRO A 578 -8.04 5.01 22.77
N LEU A 579 -8.19 4.94 21.43
CA LEU A 579 -9.27 5.60 20.70
C LEU A 579 -10.66 5.26 21.27
N GLY A 580 -10.90 4.01 21.60
CA GLY A 580 -12.16 3.51 22.13
C GLY A 580 -12.22 3.40 23.64
N GLY A 581 -11.23 3.93 24.37
CA GLY A 581 -11.05 3.64 25.78
C GLY A 581 -10.48 2.23 25.99
N LEU A 582 -10.27 1.85 27.24
CA LEU A 582 -9.94 0.47 27.57
C LEU A 582 -11.11 -0.45 27.26
N TRP A 583 -10.79 -1.69 26.98
CA TRP A 583 -11.74 -2.77 26.64
C TRP A 583 -13.08 -2.63 27.35
N ARG A 584 -14.19 -2.60 26.59
CA ARG A 584 -15.57 -2.49 27.10
C ARG A 584 -15.85 -1.28 27.98
N THR A 585 -14.98 -0.28 27.96
CA THR A 585 -15.18 0.99 28.68
C THR A 585 -15.14 2.17 27.73
N SER A 586 -15.40 3.36 28.23
CA SER A 586 -15.20 4.62 27.51
C SER A 586 -14.16 5.51 28.17
N LEU A 587 -13.34 4.95 29.07
CA LEU A 587 -12.25 5.63 29.74
C LEU A 587 -10.91 5.00 29.40
N ALA A 588 -9.86 5.81 29.37
CA ALA A 588 -8.48 5.39 29.35
C ALA A 588 -7.96 5.06 30.74
N ASN A 589 -6.75 4.49 30.86
CA ASN A 589 -6.13 4.15 32.13
C ASN A 589 -6.06 5.30 33.14
N ASP A 590 -5.91 6.51 32.63
CA ASP A 590 -5.81 7.73 33.44
C ASP A 590 -7.15 8.43 33.70
N GLY A 591 -8.24 7.83 33.27
CA GLY A 591 -9.57 8.42 33.40
C GLY A 591 -9.94 9.44 32.32
N SER A 592 -9.07 9.70 31.34
CA SER A 592 -9.47 10.50 30.17
C SER A 592 -10.55 9.77 29.36
N PRO A 593 -11.48 10.49 28.76
CA PRO A 593 -12.51 9.88 27.92
C PRO A 593 -11.89 9.31 26.64
N MET A 594 -12.59 8.40 25.97
CA MET A 594 -12.20 7.96 24.64
C MET A 594 -12.15 9.13 23.68
N GLY A 595 -11.16 9.15 22.80
CA GLY A 595 -10.95 10.29 21.90
C GLY A 595 -9.69 10.14 21.07
N TYR A 596 -9.36 11.21 20.37
CA TYR A 596 -8.22 11.30 19.47
C TYR A 596 -7.65 12.72 19.47
N HIS A 597 -6.50 12.91 18.87
CA HIS A 597 -5.85 14.20 18.76
C HIS A 597 -6.04 14.80 17.37
N VAL A 598 -6.20 16.12 17.30
CA VAL A 598 -6.22 16.89 16.05
C VAL A 598 -5.11 17.92 16.11
N PHE A 599 -4.09 17.73 15.28
CA PHE A 599 -3.00 18.69 15.13
C PHE A 599 -3.26 19.57 13.91
N SER A 600 -3.21 20.89 14.10
CA SER A 600 -3.23 21.84 12.99
C SER A 600 -1.81 22.26 12.67
N VAL A 601 -1.36 21.96 11.46
CA VAL A 601 -0.03 22.32 10.96
C VAL A 601 -0.15 23.58 10.11
N SER A 602 0.73 24.55 10.34
CA SER A 602 0.91 25.72 9.47
C SER A 602 2.38 25.98 9.24
N GLY A 603 2.78 25.91 7.97
CA GLY A 603 4.19 26.04 7.58
C GLY A 603 5.04 24.91 8.17
N ASN A 604 5.90 25.26 9.13
CA ASN A 604 6.83 24.34 9.78
C ASN A 604 6.55 24.13 11.28
N ALA A 605 5.32 24.37 11.71
CA ALA A 605 4.93 24.26 13.11
C ALA A 605 3.56 23.63 13.31
N ILE A 606 3.36 22.97 14.45
CA ILE A 606 2.03 22.63 14.95
C ILE A 606 1.51 23.84 15.72
N VAL A 607 0.50 24.53 15.14
CA VAL A 607 -0.05 25.78 15.67
C VAL A 607 -1.21 25.54 16.62
N ARG A 608 -1.79 24.34 16.62
CA ARG A 608 -2.84 23.89 17.54
C ARG A 608 -2.74 22.39 17.80
N GLU A 609 -2.87 22.00 19.05
CA GLU A 609 -2.99 20.64 19.55
C GLU A 609 -4.32 20.49 20.27
N LEU A 610 -5.21 19.66 19.77
CA LEU A 610 -6.53 19.46 20.36
C LEU A 610 -6.74 17.98 20.66
N PHE A 611 -6.90 17.66 21.94
CA PHE A 611 -7.56 16.41 22.32
C PHE A 611 -9.07 16.57 22.05
N LYS A 612 -9.66 15.63 21.32
CA LYS A 612 -11.09 15.60 21.03
C LYS A 612 -11.72 14.32 21.55
N ALA A 613 -12.55 14.47 22.57
CA ALA A 613 -13.36 13.37 23.08
C ALA A 613 -14.43 12.96 22.08
N ILE A 614 -14.74 11.66 21.99
CA ILE A 614 -15.79 11.12 21.13
C ILE A 614 -17.16 11.55 21.63
N GLY A 615 -17.96 12.12 20.74
CA GLY A 615 -19.40 12.35 20.92
C GLY A 615 -19.79 13.75 21.36
N SER A 616 -18.85 14.67 21.63
CA SER A 616 -19.23 16.04 21.99
C SER A 616 -18.07 17.04 21.97
N ASP A 617 -18.37 18.30 21.68
CA ASP A 617 -17.52 19.46 21.95
C ASP A 617 -17.77 20.05 23.35
N ASP A 618 -18.37 19.27 24.25
CA ASP A 618 -18.68 19.69 25.61
C ASP A 618 -17.40 19.93 26.42
N ALA A 619 -17.35 21.04 27.13
CA ALA A 619 -16.24 21.41 28.00
C ALA A 619 -15.96 20.34 29.08
N SER A 620 -16.98 19.62 29.54
CA SER A 620 -16.85 18.54 30.51
C SER A 620 -16.02 17.35 30.01
N LEU A 621 -15.80 17.25 28.71
CA LEU A 621 -14.94 16.23 28.10
C LEU A 621 -13.51 16.70 27.86
N GLN A 622 -13.20 17.98 28.09
CA GLN A 622 -11.86 18.54 28.04
C GLN A 622 -11.21 18.60 29.44
N PHE A 623 -12.03 18.77 30.44
CA PHE A 623 -11.61 18.75 31.85
C PHE A 623 -12.75 18.29 32.76
N ARG A 624 -12.41 17.83 33.95
CA ARG A 624 -13.38 17.47 35.00
C ARG A 624 -13.09 18.23 36.28
N ILE A 625 -14.16 18.58 37.00
CA ILE A 625 -14.12 19.25 38.29
C ILE A 625 -14.54 18.23 39.33
N TYR A 626 -13.76 18.10 40.40
CA TYR A 626 -14.02 17.23 41.52
C TYR A 626 -14.12 18.01 42.81
N ASP A 627 -14.91 17.49 43.75
CA ASP A 627 -15.03 18.01 45.10
C ASP A 627 -14.01 17.34 46.02
N GLY A 628 -13.04 18.08 46.57
CA GLY A 628 -12.03 17.56 47.45
C GLY A 628 -12.57 17.10 48.83
N ASP A 629 -13.80 17.47 49.20
CA ASP A 629 -14.46 16.94 50.42
C ASP A 629 -15.26 15.66 50.12
N ALA A 630 -15.51 15.35 48.85
CA ALA A 630 -16.21 14.13 48.49
C ALA A 630 -15.35 12.91 48.81
N VAL A 631 -15.88 12.03 49.58
CA VAL A 631 -15.31 10.71 49.82
C VAL A 631 -15.72 9.83 48.68
N TYR A 632 -14.86 9.67 47.69
CA TYR A 632 -15.04 8.66 46.66
C TYR A 632 -14.70 7.32 47.27
N HIS A 633 -15.72 6.62 47.76
CA HIS A 633 -15.58 5.39 48.48
C HIS A 633 -14.89 4.32 47.65
N ASP A 634 -13.98 3.61 48.31
CA ASP A 634 -13.72 2.24 48.02
C ASP A 634 -14.98 1.39 48.31
N PRO A 635 -15.74 0.94 47.32
CA PRO A 635 -16.91 0.09 47.55
C PRO A 635 -16.51 -1.37 47.80
N LEU A 636 -15.24 -1.67 47.78
CA LEU A 636 -14.71 -3.00 48.04
C LEU A 636 -14.42 -3.23 49.54
N SER A 637 -15.04 -2.44 50.38
CA SER A 637 -15.10 -2.93 51.76
C SER A 637 -15.58 -4.38 51.74
N ASP A 638 -14.68 -5.28 51.99
CA ASP A 638 -14.86 -6.64 52.47
C ASP A 638 -15.49 -7.75 51.60
N THR A 639 -16.14 -7.51 50.48
CA THR A 639 -16.92 -8.57 49.84
C THR A 639 -16.41 -9.11 48.50
N LEU A 640 -15.56 -8.39 47.76
CA LEU A 640 -15.06 -8.83 46.47
C LEU A 640 -13.69 -9.51 46.48
N ASN A 641 -13.04 -9.58 47.57
CA ASN A 641 -11.67 -10.08 47.68
C ASN A 641 -11.49 -11.33 48.52
N GLY A 642 -11.80 -12.47 47.93
CA GLY A 642 -11.22 -13.73 48.37
C GLY A 642 -9.68 -13.82 48.20
N ASN A 643 -9.02 -12.82 47.59
CA ASN A 643 -7.58 -12.75 47.36
C ASN A 643 -7.01 -11.41 47.84
N LYS A 644 -7.03 -11.16 49.12
CA LYS A 644 -6.22 -10.10 49.73
C LYS A 644 -4.79 -10.62 49.87
N ASP A 645 -3.88 -10.13 49.04
CA ASP A 645 -2.47 -10.19 49.40
C ASP A 645 -2.24 -9.25 50.57
N ALA A 646 -1.65 -9.78 51.65
CA ALA A 646 -1.48 -9.06 52.89
C ALA A 646 -0.53 -7.85 52.80
N ASP A 647 0.12 -7.65 51.65
CA ASP A 647 1.09 -6.58 51.41
C ASP A 647 0.51 -5.41 50.60
N ASP A 648 -0.79 -5.42 50.22
CA ASP A 648 -1.39 -4.36 49.41
C ASP A 648 -2.10 -3.32 50.30
N ASP A 649 -1.32 -2.55 51.02
CA ASP A 649 -1.78 -1.45 51.88
C ASP A 649 -2.64 -0.40 51.11
N LEU A 650 -2.57 -0.40 49.80
CA LEU A 650 -3.31 0.56 48.95
C LEU A 650 -4.79 0.21 48.81
N LEU A 651 -5.21 -1.02 49.11
CA LEU A 651 -6.60 -1.47 49.05
C LEU A 651 -7.50 -0.93 50.16
N HIS A 652 -6.94 -0.23 51.11
CA HIS A 652 -7.64 0.27 52.31
C HIS A 652 -7.81 1.79 52.36
N PHE A 653 -7.34 2.52 51.32
CA PHE A 653 -7.40 3.97 51.28
C PHE A 653 -8.55 4.47 50.42
N ASP A 654 -9.33 5.41 50.94
CA ASP A 654 -10.20 6.22 50.12
C ASP A 654 -9.36 7.16 49.21
N TRP A 655 -9.97 7.69 48.15
CA TRP A 655 -9.28 8.56 47.22
C TRP A 655 -8.67 9.80 47.91
N LYS A 656 -9.36 10.36 48.91
CA LYS A 656 -8.89 11.51 49.67
C LYS A 656 -7.56 11.20 50.36
N THR A 657 -7.43 10.05 51.03
CA THR A 657 -6.19 9.59 51.63
C THR A 657 -5.07 9.45 50.62
N LEU A 658 -5.36 8.95 49.42
CA LEU A 658 -4.35 8.85 48.35
C LEU A 658 -3.87 10.23 47.87
N TRP A 659 -4.72 11.24 47.89
CA TRP A 659 -4.33 12.62 47.61
C TRP A 659 -3.52 13.23 48.76
N GLU A 660 -3.97 13.08 49.98
CA GLU A 660 -3.30 13.61 51.17
C GLU A 660 -1.86 13.12 51.35
N ASN A 661 -1.58 11.94 50.87
CA ASN A 661 -0.21 11.38 50.90
C ASN A 661 0.72 11.97 49.83
N THR A 662 0.32 13.05 49.17
CA THR A 662 1.14 13.80 48.22
C THR A 662 1.61 15.14 48.81
N ASP A 663 2.52 15.83 48.11
CA ASP A 663 3.04 17.14 48.51
C ASP A 663 1.96 18.25 48.48
N ASP A 664 0.79 18.01 47.84
CA ASP A 664 -0.32 18.96 47.77
C ASP A 664 -1.20 18.94 49.02
N GLY A 665 -1.03 17.96 49.88
CA GLY A 665 -1.67 17.84 51.17
C GLY A 665 -3.20 17.66 51.12
N ASP A 666 -3.92 17.93 52.21
CA ASP A 666 -5.35 17.69 52.36
C ASP A 666 -6.18 18.38 51.27
N PRO A 667 -6.99 17.65 50.50
CA PRO A 667 -7.89 18.20 49.46
C PRO A 667 -9.16 18.85 50.02
N SER A 668 -9.42 18.71 51.33
CA SER A 668 -10.63 19.22 51.95
C SER A 668 -10.80 20.76 51.76
N GLY A 669 -12.01 21.18 51.43
CA GLY A 669 -12.29 22.57 51.14
C GLY A 669 -11.76 23.08 49.80
N LYS A 670 -11.28 22.20 48.93
CA LYS A 670 -10.76 22.54 47.60
C LYS A 670 -11.66 22.03 46.49
N LEU A 671 -11.70 22.77 45.36
CA LEU A 671 -12.03 22.20 44.05
C LEU A 671 -10.78 21.68 43.39
N LEU A 672 -10.89 20.51 42.75
CA LEU A 672 -9.82 19.87 42.01
C LEU A 672 -10.23 19.80 40.55
N VAL A 673 -9.32 20.15 39.66
CA VAL A 673 -9.57 20.18 38.21
C VAL A 673 -8.56 19.31 37.52
N ARG A 674 -9.06 18.33 36.76
CA ARG A 674 -8.27 17.49 35.86
C ARG A 674 -8.44 17.98 34.44
N VAL A 675 -7.35 18.36 33.77
CA VAL A 675 -7.36 18.77 32.36
C VAL A 675 -6.73 17.67 31.51
N PHE A 676 -7.45 17.16 30.52
CA PHE A 676 -7.02 15.98 29.76
C PHE A 676 -5.99 16.29 28.66
N ASP A 677 -6.05 17.50 28.11
CA ASP A 677 -5.18 17.93 27.00
C ASP A 677 -3.94 18.72 27.47
N ALA A 678 -3.70 18.75 28.76
CA ALA A 678 -2.58 19.52 29.32
C ALA A 678 -1.26 18.75 29.22
N GLY A 679 -0.17 19.49 29.04
CA GLY A 679 1.18 18.94 29.17
C GLY A 679 1.51 18.58 30.63
N THR A 680 2.49 17.68 30.83
CA THR A 680 2.91 17.18 32.14
C THR A 680 3.22 18.29 33.17
N ARG A 681 3.60 19.49 32.70
CA ARG A 681 3.94 20.63 33.56
C ARG A 681 2.93 21.77 33.48
N GLY A 682 1.82 21.60 32.71
CA GLY A 682 0.80 22.63 32.56
C GLY A 682 1.28 23.95 31.97
N VAL A 683 2.38 23.93 31.21
CA VAL A 683 3.04 25.15 30.69
C VAL A 683 2.22 25.90 29.67
N ASP A 684 1.25 25.24 29.05
CA ASP A 684 0.40 25.79 28.00
C ASP A 684 -1.04 25.98 28.47
N VAL A 685 -1.32 25.81 29.78
CA VAL A 685 -2.67 25.77 30.34
C VAL A 685 -2.74 26.63 31.60
N ASP A 686 -3.71 27.54 31.61
CA ASP A 686 -4.11 28.29 32.77
C ASP A 686 -5.52 27.88 33.21
N VAL A 687 -5.70 27.65 34.51
CA VAL A 687 -6.99 27.29 35.10
C VAL A 687 -7.41 28.32 36.13
N TYR A 688 -8.63 28.77 36.02
CA TYR A 688 -9.19 29.80 36.91
C TYR A 688 -10.50 29.34 37.53
N LEU A 689 -10.70 29.69 38.79
CA LEU A 689 -12.02 29.76 39.41
C LEU A 689 -12.58 31.14 39.15
N ASN A 690 -13.71 31.27 38.43
CA ASN A 690 -14.44 32.50 38.23
C ASN A 690 -15.67 32.48 39.12
N GLU A 691 -15.75 33.39 40.09
CA GLU A 691 -16.85 33.55 41.03
C GLU A 691 -17.41 34.95 40.93
N GLY A 692 -18.66 35.06 40.45
CA GLY A 692 -19.32 36.34 40.26
C GLY A 692 -18.57 37.29 39.30
N GLY A 693 -17.83 36.77 38.32
CA GLY A 693 -17.02 37.53 37.35
C GLY A 693 -15.59 37.84 37.83
N VAL A 694 -15.19 37.41 39.01
CA VAL A 694 -13.82 37.55 39.51
C VAL A 694 -13.04 36.24 39.24
N ARG A 695 -12.02 36.33 38.41
CA ARG A 695 -11.14 35.21 38.06
C ARG A 695 -10.00 35.08 39.07
N THR A 696 -9.89 33.95 39.72
CA THR A 696 -8.78 33.58 40.63
C THR A 696 -8.00 32.43 40.03
N PRO A 697 -6.67 32.54 39.81
CA PRO A 697 -5.86 31.46 39.33
C PRO A 697 -5.91 30.27 40.28
N MET A 698 -6.06 29.07 39.74
CA MET A 698 -5.90 27.83 40.49
C MET A 698 -4.45 27.39 40.47
N THR A 699 -4.03 26.65 41.51
CA THR A 699 -2.65 26.17 41.64
C THR A 699 -2.47 24.89 40.86
N HIS A 700 -1.49 24.86 39.94
CA HIS A 700 -1.08 23.63 39.29
C HIS A 700 -0.35 22.71 40.28
N SER A 701 -0.74 21.45 40.31
CA SER A 701 -0.06 20.45 41.13
C SER A 701 1.32 20.13 40.59
N ASN A 702 2.31 20.06 41.45
CA ASN A 702 3.66 19.63 41.13
C ASN A 702 3.84 18.11 41.21
N THR A 703 2.81 17.40 41.64
CA THR A 703 2.84 15.94 41.81
C THR A 703 1.87 15.26 40.87
N THR A 704 1.94 13.94 40.81
CA THR A 704 1.02 13.13 40.00
C THR A 704 -0.11 12.61 40.88
N HIS A 705 -1.34 12.75 40.40
CA HIS A 705 -2.51 12.24 41.09
C HIS A 705 -3.28 11.25 40.26
N ARG A 706 -4.06 10.40 40.92
CA ARG A 706 -5.03 9.48 40.28
C ARG A 706 -6.31 10.18 39.97
N ASP A 707 -6.94 9.81 38.89
CA ASP A 707 -8.27 10.32 38.51
C ASP A 707 -9.36 9.64 39.36
N GLN A 708 -10.26 10.42 39.96
CA GLN A 708 -11.35 9.90 40.79
C GLN A 708 -12.34 9.03 40.01
N CYS A 709 -12.69 9.43 38.80
CA CYS A 709 -13.59 8.65 37.96
C CYS A 709 -12.95 7.34 37.55
N ALA A 710 -11.65 7.35 37.16
CA ALA A 710 -10.91 6.14 36.86
C ALA A 710 -10.82 5.22 38.10
N PHE A 711 -10.49 5.77 39.27
CA PHE A 711 -10.43 5.02 40.49
C PHE A 711 -11.78 4.34 40.80
N SER A 712 -12.88 5.09 40.80
CA SER A 712 -14.22 4.55 41.08
C SER A 712 -14.69 3.56 40.02
N PHE A 713 -14.43 3.84 38.76
CA PHE A 713 -14.88 3.03 37.65
C PHE A 713 -14.13 1.68 37.56
N PHE A 714 -12.83 1.70 37.64
CA PHE A 714 -12.01 0.49 37.54
C PHE A 714 -12.01 -0.34 38.81
N TRP A 715 -12.33 0.26 39.97
CA TRP A 715 -12.47 -0.43 41.23
C TRP A 715 -13.83 -1.09 41.41
N ASN A 716 -14.90 -0.49 40.82
CA ASN A 716 -16.25 -1.05 40.88
C ASN A 716 -16.53 -1.95 39.68
N ASP A 717 -17.40 -2.92 39.87
CA ASP A 717 -18.14 -3.82 39.00
C ASP A 717 -17.83 -3.93 37.49
N ALA A 718 -17.38 -2.91 36.83
CA ALA A 718 -17.09 -2.93 35.39
C ALA A 718 -16.00 -3.95 35.04
N TYR A 719 -15.19 -4.32 36.03
CA TYR A 719 -14.08 -5.27 35.90
C TYR A 719 -14.26 -6.58 36.70
N ALA A 720 -15.43 -6.89 37.17
CA ALA A 720 -15.70 -8.13 37.86
C ALA A 720 -15.37 -9.43 37.10
N GLY A 721 -14.77 -9.38 35.96
CA GLY A 721 -14.28 -10.51 35.19
C GLY A 721 -12.86 -10.36 34.65
N LEU A 722 -12.18 -9.24 34.90
CA LEU A 722 -10.77 -9.06 34.52
C LEU A 722 -9.85 -9.52 35.65
N SER A 723 -8.64 -9.96 35.28
CA SER A 723 -7.63 -10.32 36.30
C SER A 723 -7.34 -9.10 37.16
N THR A 724 -7.13 -9.33 38.45
CA THR A 724 -6.76 -8.29 39.43
C THR A 724 -5.58 -7.41 38.97
N TYR A 725 -4.67 -7.95 38.19
CA TYR A 725 -3.54 -7.21 37.60
C TYR A 725 -3.96 -6.02 36.73
N TRP A 726 -4.92 -6.20 35.81
CA TRP A 726 -5.37 -5.14 34.90
C TRP A 726 -6.16 -4.06 35.64
N ALA A 727 -7.04 -4.45 36.54
CA ALA A 727 -7.75 -3.51 37.40
C ALA A 727 -6.78 -2.63 38.19
N GLN A 728 -5.74 -3.23 38.79
CA GLN A 728 -4.70 -2.51 39.52
C GLN A 728 -3.91 -1.54 38.63
N THR A 729 -3.55 -1.93 37.42
CA THR A 729 -2.79 -1.06 36.50
C THR A 729 -3.59 0.18 36.12
N CYS A 730 -4.87 0.04 35.83
CA CYS A 730 -5.73 1.14 35.40
C CYS A 730 -5.92 2.22 36.47
N TRP A 731 -6.33 1.84 37.68
CA TRP A 731 -6.56 2.82 38.74
C TRP A 731 -5.26 3.39 39.37
N GLN A 732 -4.12 2.75 39.17
CA GLN A 732 -2.82 3.24 39.62
C GLN A 732 -2.20 4.32 38.77
N THR A 733 -2.68 4.53 37.53
CA THR A 733 -2.14 5.54 36.63
C THR A 733 -2.29 6.94 37.21
N ARG A 734 -1.16 7.64 37.32
CA ARG A 734 -1.09 8.99 37.86
C ARG A 734 -0.64 9.96 36.79
N THR A 735 -1.21 11.16 36.83
CA THR A 735 -0.87 12.23 35.88
C THR A 735 -0.60 13.54 36.58
N GLN A 736 0.17 14.43 35.92
CA GLN A 736 0.49 15.78 36.42
C GLN A 736 -0.42 16.86 35.83
N THR A 737 -1.63 16.52 35.43
CA THR A 737 -2.56 17.44 34.76
C THR A 737 -3.68 17.91 35.68
N TRP A 738 -3.30 18.26 36.91
CA TRP A 738 -4.21 18.66 37.98
C TRP A 738 -3.98 20.09 38.45
N TRP A 739 -5.08 20.76 38.74
CA TRP A 739 -5.13 22.06 39.38
C TRP A 739 -6.04 22.00 40.59
N TYR A 740 -5.78 22.84 41.59
CA TYR A 740 -6.62 22.94 42.77
C TYR A 740 -6.77 24.39 43.23
N GLY A 741 -7.91 24.71 43.83
CA GLY A 741 -8.23 26.02 44.36
C GLY A 741 -9.29 25.93 45.46
N PRO A 742 -9.62 27.03 46.14
CA PRO A 742 -10.66 27.02 47.17
C PRO A 742 -12.02 26.64 46.55
N LYS A 743 -12.89 26.05 47.37
CA LYS A 743 -14.29 25.90 46.98
C LYS A 743 -14.95 27.27 46.84
N PRO A 744 -15.88 27.44 45.87
CA PRO A 744 -16.60 28.69 45.71
C PRO A 744 -17.45 28.96 46.94
N SER A 745 -17.55 30.25 47.26
CA SER A 745 -18.35 30.74 48.41
C SER A 745 -19.80 31.04 48.01
N SER A 746 -20.09 31.11 46.70
CA SER A 746 -21.41 31.43 46.17
C SER A 746 -21.89 30.36 45.16
N GLY A 747 -23.17 30.41 44.78
CA GLY A 747 -23.72 29.52 43.75
C GLY A 747 -23.43 29.98 42.30
N ASP A 748 -22.87 31.17 42.10
CA ASP A 748 -22.53 31.73 40.78
C ASP A 748 -21.03 31.62 40.55
N TRP A 749 -20.63 30.46 40.06
CA TRP A 749 -19.22 30.16 39.81
C TRP A 749 -19.05 29.24 38.60
N LYS A 750 -17.85 29.26 38.02
CA LYS A 750 -17.37 28.30 37.00
C LYS A 750 -15.88 28.17 37.08
N VAL A 751 -15.39 27.02 36.63
CA VAL A 751 -13.98 26.82 36.30
C VAL A 751 -13.77 27.17 34.83
N GLU A 752 -12.73 27.91 34.53
CA GLU A 752 -12.31 28.29 33.20
C GLU A 752 -10.93 27.69 32.93
N VAL A 753 -10.80 27.06 31.77
CA VAL A 753 -9.54 26.47 31.30
C VAL A 753 -9.14 27.15 30.00
N GLU A 754 -7.94 27.71 29.96
CA GLU A 754 -7.39 28.40 28.80
C GLU A 754 -6.11 27.71 28.33
N PHE A 755 -6.07 27.37 27.06
CA PHE A 755 -4.89 26.84 26.39
C PHE A 755 -4.24 27.93 25.55
N THR A 756 -2.97 28.20 25.79
CA THR A 756 -2.18 29.14 24.98
C THR A 756 -1.54 28.41 23.83
N GLU A 757 -2.04 28.67 22.63
CA GLU A 757 -1.58 28.06 21.38
C GLU A 757 -1.11 29.13 20.39
N THR A 758 -0.25 28.75 19.43
CA THR A 758 0.21 29.66 18.37
C THR A 758 -0.94 30.20 17.52
N ALA A 759 -1.99 29.38 17.33
CA ALA A 759 -3.21 29.78 16.62
C ALA A 759 -4.16 30.66 17.44
N GLY A 760 -3.80 31.00 18.69
CA GLY A 760 -4.61 31.79 19.63
C GLY A 760 -5.13 30.96 20.80
N THR A 761 -5.71 31.63 21.78
CA THR A 761 -6.20 31.01 23.01
C THR A 761 -7.45 30.18 22.75
N ARG A 762 -7.46 28.95 23.27
CA ARG A 762 -8.64 28.07 23.32
C ARG A 762 -9.19 28.08 24.73
N HIS A 763 -10.49 28.28 24.88
CA HIS A 763 -11.15 28.50 26.18
C HIS A 763 -12.31 27.51 26.38
N TYR A 764 -12.37 26.94 27.59
CA TYR A 764 -13.48 26.10 28.04
C TYR A 764 -13.95 26.53 29.42
N GLU A 765 -15.24 26.33 29.72
CA GLU A 765 -15.80 26.63 31.02
C GLU A 765 -16.84 25.59 31.47
N SER A 766 -16.88 25.28 32.76
CA SER A 766 -17.88 24.41 33.38
C SER A 766 -18.05 24.70 34.85
N SER A 767 -19.25 24.49 35.39
CA SER A 767 -19.57 24.52 36.82
C SER A 767 -20.03 23.13 37.33
N THR A 768 -19.89 22.09 36.50
CA THR A 768 -20.36 20.75 36.84
C THR A 768 -19.31 20.00 37.65
N ILE A 769 -19.63 19.61 38.89
CA ILE A 769 -18.81 18.74 39.70
C ILE A 769 -19.17 17.27 39.35
N HIS A 770 -18.17 16.49 39.03
CA HIS A 770 -18.33 15.06 38.82
C HIS A 770 -18.30 14.33 40.16
N THR A 771 -19.36 13.59 40.46
CA THR A 771 -19.55 12.89 41.72
C THR A 771 -19.50 11.37 41.62
N ASP A 772 -19.61 10.88 40.37
CA ASP A 772 -19.60 9.43 40.10
C ASP A 772 -19.08 9.12 38.69
N TYR A 773 -18.93 7.85 38.41
CA TYR A 773 -18.50 7.33 37.10
C TYR A 773 -19.67 6.94 36.18
N THR A 774 -20.91 7.18 36.60
CA THR A 774 -22.10 6.87 35.79
C THR A 774 -22.11 7.66 34.51
N GLY A 775 -22.30 6.99 33.37
CA GLY A 775 -22.21 7.60 32.05
C GLY A 775 -20.90 7.32 31.29
N PHE A 776 -19.91 6.70 31.92
CA PHE A 776 -18.68 6.25 31.27
C PHE A 776 -18.73 4.79 30.86
N ALA A 777 -19.77 4.04 31.24
CA ALA A 777 -19.99 2.69 30.77
C ALA A 777 -20.34 2.67 29.27
N TRP A 778 -19.88 1.67 28.60
CA TRP A 778 -20.18 1.38 27.20
C TRP A 778 -21.59 0.82 27.04
#